data_8224379c7fe766db169056d57338cb5f
#
_entry.id   8224379c7fe766db169056d57338cb5f
#
_cell.length_a   1.000
_cell.length_b   1.000
_cell.length_c   1.000
_cell.angle_alpha   90.00
_cell.angle_beta   90.00
_cell.angle_gamma   90.00
#
_symmetry.space_group_name_H-M   'P 1'
#
loop_
_entity.id
_entity.type
_entity.pdbx_description
1 polymer ?
#
loop_
_entity_poly.entity_id
_entity_poly.type
_entity_poly.pdbx_seq_one_letter_code
_entity_poly.pdbx_strand_id
1 'polypeptide(L)'
;MLSIPLRSLLGTGSLLVSARKILTRKALAWKVLARNIPPHLVLQLLFLRPSAWRTAALLISGVLVALPLYAQPIQPAISLPATGGQYLIEPQTLAISWLPDAAEQDAPVAYPVSDGGEKRAVSALQVQATRAQWQWPQAVVEARSEGGDVRLTVRARSLEGAPITLRWFSLAPQVSELALPLSEGMRVPVADRRWATFLQQSYDGSNTTQDLKLPFWTLRLSLANLSAANIGVTNTAATATITTDATTTSANAAPYTSLILLTPFDNQLAFATRQNGNVAMQAEHRFDPLSPAPELMVLLHTGNDWLSGARRYRQWRQQVGLREPLSAKIAANPEVAKLIGASHVYLFGRDLIDVDDVTNWPALATFLLNDLQLARHLDAATRRELTPLASAKEAANRYTRRVLVEALNQALNAQFPVSLPRSEGAQSIAAQFQAAQQRRAYLRQHASAWLLADNLWGSGLSQGMLTALQQAGLTHLWLGLDNWMPAFYQPQVVEAGRAVGYVLASYDSYGTAIPAGVNDSWLSAQIPDAWRQRCGIIRADGQPLPGFRGKGSYLNPGCIRPYAEARVKALMQTGKFNSLFMDVDAAGMALNDYRSHSALASKQKTKEKSQEQSKPNTQPPLDQHASAMAADFNARLQWLAAQGWVTGSEDGNAVTARGLAFAHGLETVGFGWGDPEMTKNRQSPYFLGAWYPDNQPDFFFRPAQVKAPYQQLLFAPQYRLPLYQTVFHDEIISSHHWHSDSLKFSDVQGWRDITAMLYNTPPMVHLNRNTAKAGSTRIKALQHYQHAFLPLHRQLWDKQLEQLRWLTADGLVQQTRFSDGSLITANFSQQAQQVAGNTLPPLSVLAQLASGEQIRWQSQAVKGKSQ
;
A
#
# COMPACT_ATOMS: atom_id res chain seq x y z
N MET A 1 -27.17 43.18 22.22
CA MET A 1 -28.09 42.69 23.25
C MET A 1 -28.00 41.19 23.23
N LEU A 2 -27.22 40.63 24.12
CA LEU A 2 -27.55 39.85 25.29
C LEU A 2 -28.44 38.65 24.92
N SER A 3 -28.04 37.45 25.09
CA SER A 3 -27.44 36.82 26.28
C SER A 3 -26.81 35.44 26.01
N ILE A 4 -25.84 35.18 26.80
CA ILE A 4 -24.95 34.05 27.01
C ILE A 4 -25.66 33.03 27.99
N PRO A 5 -25.03 31.92 28.30
CA PRO A 5 -25.30 30.52 28.00
C PRO A 5 -25.58 29.71 29.26
N LEU A 6 -25.81 28.41 29.09
CA LEU A 6 -25.57 27.45 30.16
C LEU A 6 -24.86 26.21 29.61
N ARG A 7 -23.66 26.07 30.06
CA ARG A 7 -22.82 24.88 30.02
C ARG A 7 -22.76 24.25 31.40
N SER A 8 -22.66 23.01 31.43
CA SER A 8 -21.77 22.13 32.16
C SER A 8 -22.45 20.90 32.72
N LEU A 9 -21.63 19.84 32.74
CA LEU A 9 -21.86 18.53 33.32
C LEU A 9 -22.45 17.45 32.38
N LEU A 10 -21.56 16.77 31.67
CA LEU A 10 -21.69 15.34 31.39
C LEU A 10 -20.30 14.79 31.04
N GLY A 11 -19.49 14.58 32.05
CA GLY A 11 -18.27 13.79 32.04
C GLY A 11 -18.48 12.46 32.79
N THR A 12 -19.30 11.55 32.24
CA THR A 12 -19.52 10.20 32.83
C THR A 12 -19.81 9.11 31.80
N GLY A 13 -19.51 9.35 30.52
CA GLY A 13 -19.74 8.36 29.44
C GLY A 13 -18.80 7.15 29.44
N SER A 14 -17.60 7.27 29.99
CA SER A 14 -16.55 6.25 29.89
C SER A 14 -16.66 5.12 30.90
N LEU A 15 -17.21 5.36 32.07
CA LEU A 15 -17.38 4.34 33.13
C LEU A 15 -18.58 3.41 32.92
N LEU A 16 -19.61 3.88 32.23
CA LEU A 16 -20.81 3.07 31.94
C LEU A 16 -20.58 2.05 30.84
N VAL A 17 -19.68 2.33 29.86
CA VAL A 17 -19.35 1.39 28.77
C VAL A 17 -18.48 0.24 29.31
N SER A 18 -17.57 0.51 30.26
CA SER A 18 -16.74 -0.53 30.87
C SER A 18 -17.55 -1.44 31.77
N ALA A 19 -18.50 -0.87 32.55
CA ALA A 19 -19.38 -1.66 33.39
C ALA A 19 -20.35 -2.55 32.59
N ARG A 20 -20.82 -2.09 31.44
CA ARG A 20 -21.70 -2.87 30.57
C ARG A 20 -20.96 -4.06 29.90
N LYS A 21 -19.69 -3.89 29.55
CA LYS A 21 -18.84 -4.98 28.98
C LYS A 21 -18.49 -6.04 30.03
N ILE A 22 -18.31 -5.66 31.32
CA ILE A 22 -18.05 -6.61 32.39
C ILE A 22 -19.33 -7.39 32.78
N LEU A 23 -20.49 -6.74 32.77
CA LEU A 23 -21.78 -7.39 33.06
C LEU A 23 -22.19 -8.35 31.92
N THR A 24 -21.92 -8.03 30.66
CA THR A 24 -22.22 -8.93 29.53
C THR A 24 -21.30 -10.15 29.51
N ARG A 25 -20.03 -10.02 29.89
CA ARG A 25 -19.12 -11.19 30.00
C ARG A 25 -19.50 -12.12 31.16
N LYS A 26 -19.93 -11.58 32.30
CA LYS A 26 -20.43 -12.40 33.41
C LYS A 26 -21.78 -13.07 33.08
N ALA A 27 -22.67 -12.40 32.37
CA ALA A 27 -23.94 -12.99 31.93
C ALA A 27 -23.74 -14.09 30.88
N LEU A 28 -22.73 -14.01 30.04
CA LEU A 28 -22.40 -15.06 29.07
C LEU A 28 -21.79 -16.28 29.76
N ALA A 29 -20.93 -16.10 30.76
CA ALA A 29 -20.39 -17.19 31.57
C ALA A 29 -21.49 -17.94 32.35
N TRP A 30 -22.47 -17.23 32.87
CA TRP A 30 -23.64 -17.86 33.56
C TRP A 30 -24.56 -18.59 32.58
N LYS A 31 -24.72 -18.12 31.33
CA LYS A 31 -25.51 -18.84 30.30
C LYS A 31 -24.86 -20.13 29.83
N VAL A 32 -23.53 -20.22 29.85
CA VAL A 32 -22.82 -21.47 29.54
C VAL A 32 -22.88 -22.48 30.67
N LEU A 33 -22.78 -22.02 31.93
CA LEU A 33 -22.94 -22.90 33.11
C LEU A 33 -24.39 -23.45 33.26
N ALA A 34 -25.40 -22.64 32.97
CA ALA A 34 -26.80 -23.01 33.12
C ALA A 34 -27.30 -24.00 32.05
N ARG A 35 -26.59 -24.23 30.97
CA ARG A 35 -26.98 -25.20 29.92
C ARG A 35 -26.65 -26.64 30.23
N ASN A 36 -25.78 -26.92 31.18
CA ASN A 36 -25.30 -28.26 31.48
C ASN A 36 -25.70 -28.82 32.83
N ILE A 37 -26.61 -28.16 33.57
CA ILE A 37 -27.13 -28.64 34.86
C ILE A 37 -28.63 -28.91 34.73
N PRO A 38 -29.13 -30.12 35.08
CA PRO A 38 -30.55 -30.44 35.03
C PRO A 38 -31.38 -29.54 36.00
N PRO A 39 -32.59 -29.11 35.58
CA PRO A 39 -33.38 -28.11 36.32
C PRO A 39 -33.72 -28.46 37.79
N HIS A 40 -33.77 -29.74 38.14
CA HIS A 40 -34.08 -30.21 39.49
C HIS A 40 -32.91 -30.01 40.48
N LEU A 41 -31.68 -29.86 40.02
CA LEU A 41 -30.54 -29.60 40.91
C LEU A 41 -30.38 -28.11 41.30
N VAL A 42 -30.87 -27.22 40.44
CA VAL A 42 -30.80 -25.76 40.66
C VAL A 42 -31.77 -25.32 41.78
N LEU A 43 -32.90 -25.97 41.92
CA LEU A 43 -33.88 -25.68 42.97
C LEU A 43 -33.43 -26.15 44.38
N GLN A 44 -32.59 -27.20 44.47
CA GLN A 44 -32.11 -27.69 45.76
C GLN A 44 -30.96 -26.84 46.36
N LEU A 45 -30.21 -26.09 45.50
CA LEU A 45 -29.12 -25.22 45.94
C LEU A 45 -29.56 -23.87 46.48
N LEU A 46 -30.82 -23.44 46.21
CA LEU A 46 -31.34 -22.15 46.63
C LEU A 46 -31.86 -22.12 48.10
N PHE A 47 -31.97 -23.28 48.75
CA PHE A 47 -32.51 -23.40 50.12
C PHE A 47 -31.54 -23.84 51.19
N LEU A 48 -30.21 -23.87 50.92
CA LEU A 48 -29.21 -24.24 51.93
C LEU A 48 -28.77 -23.03 52.78
N ARG A 49 -28.73 -23.22 54.11
CA ARG A 49 -28.25 -22.19 55.04
C ARG A 49 -26.76 -21.89 54.86
N PRO A 50 -26.27 -20.67 55.23
CA PRO A 50 -24.89 -20.22 54.95
C PRO A 50 -23.77 -21.09 55.53
N SER A 51 -24.01 -21.91 56.50
CA SER A 51 -23.02 -22.83 57.11
C SER A 51 -22.68 -24.05 56.27
N ALA A 52 -23.53 -24.43 55.31
CA ALA A 52 -23.36 -25.60 54.45
C ALA A 52 -22.52 -25.35 53.18
N TRP A 53 -22.24 -24.09 52.88
CA TRP A 53 -21.48 -23.73 51.69
C TRP A 53 -19.99 -24.10 51.74
N ARG A 54 -19.40 -24.14 52.97
CA ARG A 54 -18.00 -24.54 53.13
C ARG A 54 -17.75 -26.03 52.88
N THR A 55 -18.70 -26.86 53.18
CA THR A 55 -18.59 -28.32 52.98
C THR A 55 -18.94 -28.71 51.57
N ALA A 56 -19.88 -28.02 50.92
CA ALA A 56 -20.17 -28.23 49.49
C ALA A 56 -19.05 -27.79 48.56
N ALA A 57 -18.33 -26.71 48.91
CA ALA A 57 -17.18 -26.25 48.15
C ALA A 57 -15.98 -27.22 48.21
N LEU A 58 -15.78 -27.92 49.33
CA LEU A 58 -14.74 -28.94 49.49
C LEU A 58 -15.08 -30.24 48.77
N LEU A 59 -16.35 -30.61 48.67
CA LEU A 59 -16.78 -31.81 47.92
C LEU A 59 -16.75 -31.59 46.41
N ILE A 60 -17.05 -30.37 45.90
CA ILE A 60 -16.93 -30.02 44.50
C ILE A 60 -15.45 -29.91 44.08
N SER A 61 -14.57 -29.43 44.94
CA SER A 61 -13.13 -29.44 44.72
C SER A 61 -12.52 -30.87 44.70
N GLY A 62 -13.07 -31.78 45.46
CA GLY A 62 -12.63 -33.19 45.55
C GLY A 62 -13.05 -34.02 44.31
N VAL A 63 -14.20 -33.73 43.71
CA VAL A 63 -14.69 -34.44 42.49
C VAL A 63 -14.06 -33.91 41.22
N LEU A 64 -13.60 -32.64 41.18
CA LEU A 64 -12.87 -32.09 40.05
C LEU A 64 -11.40 -32.56 39.95
N VAL A 65 -10.85 -33.12 41.04
CA VAL A 65 -9.47 -33.67 41.06
C VAL A 65 -9.39 -35.11 40.55
N ALA A 66 -10.50 -35.80 40.29
CA ALA A 66 -10.53 -37.20 39.95
C ALA A 66 -10.92 -37.53 38.50
N LEU A 67 -11.01 -36.54 37.61
CA LEU A 67 -10.96 -36.79 36.21
C LEU A 67 -9.47 -36.90 35.79
N PRO A 68 -8.97 -38.03 35.28
CA PRO A 68 -7.65 -38.03 34.74
C PRO A 68 -7.64 -37.04 33.55
N LEU A 69 -7.06 -35.89 33.75
CA LEU A 69 -6.51 -35.14 32.65
C LEU A 69 -5.54 -36.08 31.98
N TYR A 70 -5.95 -36.76 30.89
CA TYR A 70 -5.04 -37.37 29.97
C TYR A 70 -4.17 -36.24 29.43
N ALA A 71 -3.09 -35.92 30.15
CA ALA A 71 -1.97 -35.19 29.60
C ALA A 71 -1.48 -36.03 28.44
N GLN A 72 -1.86 -35.62 27.22
CA GLN A 72 -1.29 -36.27 26.04
C GLN A 72 0.24 -36.17 26.18
N PRO A 73 0.98 -37.24 25.92
CA PRO A 73 2.42 -37.22 26.00
C PRO A 73 2.93 -36.08 25.09
N ILE A 74 3.84 -35.28 25.62
CA ILE A 74 4.52 -34.25 24.83
C ILE A 74 5.24 -34.96 23.71
N GLN A 75 4.83 -34.76 22.48
CA GLN A 75 5.52 -35.29 21.29
C GLN A 75 6.86 -34.58 21.18
N PRO A 76 7.97 -35.30 20.93
CA PRO A 76 9.26 -34.64 20.72
C PRO A 76 9.19 -33.75 19.48
N ALA A 77 9.95 -32.65 19.49
CA ALA A 77 10.08 -31.80 18.33
C ALA A 77 10.70 -32.56 17.15
N ILE A 78 10.17 -32.34 15.97
CA ILE A 78 10.65 -32.92 14.71
C ILE A 78 11.81 -32.10 14.22
N SER A 79 12.96 -32.72 13.95
CA SER A 79 14.13 -32.09 13.35
C SER A 79 14.15 -32.29 11.84
N LEU A 80 14.29 -31.19 11.08
CA LEU A 80 14.41 -31.21 9.62
C LEU A 80 15.62 -30.40 9.17
N PRO A 81 16.54 -30.99 8.37
CA PRO A 81 17.74 -30.32 7.93
C PRO A 81 17.44 -29.17 6.97
N ALA A 82 18.22 -28.08 7.12
CA ALA A 82 18.25 -26.93 6.24
C ALA A 82 19.69 -26.41 6.09
N THR A 83 19.93 -25.44 5.21
CA THR A 83 21.28 -24.91 5.01
C THR A 83 21.82 -24.25 6.28
N GLY A 84 22.93 -24.78 6.82
CA GLY A 84 23.62 -24.28 8.02
C GLY A 84 22.99 -24.70 9.35
N GLY A 85 22.09 -25.69 9.35
CA GLY A 85 21.46 -26.22 10.57
C GLY A 85 20.19 -27.00 10.32
N GLN A 86 19.29 -26.94 11.27
CA GLN A 86 18.01 -27.64 11.20
C GLN A 86 16.88 -26.87 11.89
N TYR A 87 15.65 -27.02 11.37
CA TYR A 87 14.46 -26.55 12.03
C TYR A 87 13.89 -27.60 12.96
N LEU A 88 13.58 -27.19 14.18
CA LEU A 88 12.86 -28.02 15.17
C LEU A 88 11.40 -27.54 15.16
N ILE A 89 10.47 -28.46 14.87
CA ILE A 89 9.03 -28.15 14.75
C ILE A 89 8.26 -29.03 15.76
N GLU A 90 7.49 -28.39 16.65
CA GLU A 90 6.62 -29.09 17.58
C GLU A 90 5.29 -29.48 16.88
N PRO A 91 4.95 -30.77 16.78
CA PRO A 91 3.78 -31.21 16.01
C PRO A 91 2.44 -30.78 16.60
N GLN A 92 2.35 -30.49 17.90
CA GLN A 92 1.12 -30.11 18.56
C GLN A 92 0.73 -28.63 18.35
N THR A 93 1.73 -27.74 18.25
CA THR A 93 1.51 -26.27 18.26
C THR A 93 2.04 -25.58 17.00
N LEU A 94 2.91 -26.22 16.23
CA LEU A 94 3.80 -25.62 15.22
C LEU A 94 4.78 -24.61 15.82
N ALA A 95 5.17 -24.78 17.09
CA ALA A 95 6.31 -24.00 17.60
C ALA A 95 7.56 -24.35 16.80
N ILE A 96 8.34 -23.33 16.42
CA ILE A 96 9.47 -23.43 15.53
C ILE A 96 10.71 -22.90 16.24
N SER A 97 11.80 -23.68 16.20
CA SER A 97 13.12 -23.19 16.61
C SER A 97 14.13 -23.48 15.51
N TRP A 98 15.16 -22.65 15.41
CA TRP A 98 16.33 -22.87 14.55
C TRP A 98 17.50 -23.38 15.38
N LEU A 99 18.07 -24.50 14.99
CA LEU A 99 19.25 -25.10 15.60
C LEU A 99 20.40 -25.07 14.57
N PRO A 100 21.42 -24.20 14.71
CA PRO A 100 22.55 -24.17 13.80
C PRO A 100 23.39 -25.44 13.90
N ASP A 101 24.15 -25.75 12.84
CA ASP A 101 25.15 -26.79 12.89
C ASP A 101 26.20 -26.46 13.99
N ALA A 102 26.70 -27.47 14.69
CA ALA A 102 27.66 -27.27 15.77
C ALA A 102 28.97 -26.63 15.24
N ALA A 103 29.37 -25.51 15.82
CA ALA A 103 30.75 -25.09 15.73
C ALA A 103 31.62 -26.05 16.58
N GLU A 104 32.85 -26.31 16.15
CA GLU A 104 33.73 -27.39 16.69
C GLU A 104 33.92 -27.37 18.22
N GLN A 105 33.46 -26.41 18.98
CA GLN A 105 33.77 -26.23 20.41
C GLN A 105 32.58 -26.05 21.36
N ASP A 106 31.37 -25.79 20.88
CA ASP A 106 30.20 -25.54 21.77
C ASP A 106 28.97 -26.38 21.40
N ALA A 107 28.22 -26.86 22.40
CA ALA A 107 26.93 -27.50 22.16
C ALA A 107 25.95 -26.50 21.50
N PRO A 108 25.34 -26.83 20.35
CA PRO A 108 24.46 -25.92 19.64
C PRO A 108 23.21 -25.59 20.45
N VAL A 109 22.88 -24.30 20.55
CA VAL A 109 21.70 -23.79 21.25
C VAL A 109 20.62 -23.45 20.24
N ALA A 110 19.39 -23.93 20.47
CA ALA A 110 18.26 -23.64 19.62
C ALA A 110 17.76 -22.20 19.83
N TYR A 111 17.50 -21.50 18.75
CA TYR A 111 16.93 -20.17 18.70
C TYR A 111 15.42 -20.26 18.48
N PRO A 112 14.56 -19.88 19.44
CA PRO A 112 13.12 -19.86 19.23
C PRO A 112 12.74 -18.83 18.16
N VAL A 113 11.98 -19.27 17.16
CA VAL A 113 11.45 -18.47 16.04
C VAL A 113 10.00 -18.11 16.30
N SER A 114 9.21 -19.12 16.72
CA SER A 114 7.78 -18.98 16.99
C SER A 114 7.36 -19.92 18.12
N ASP A 115 6.51 -19.42 19.02
CA ASP A 115 5.86 -20.22 20.04
C ASP A 115 4.67 -21.06 19.47
N GLY A 116 4.41 -20.93 18.16
CA GLY A 116 3.33 -21.62 17.47
C GLY A 116 1.94 -21.09 17.82
N GLY A 117 0.95 -21.95 17.69
CA GLY A 117 -0.46 -21.66 17.96
C GLY A 117 -1.05 -22.51 19.09
N GLU A 118 -2.34 -22.82 18.98
CA GLU A 118 -3.04 -23.64 19.96
C GLU A 118 -2.58 -25.10 19.92
N LYS A 119 -2.53 -25.74 21.09
CA LYS A 119 -2.15 -27.13 21.22
C LYS A 119 -3.24 -28.06 20.64
N ARG A 120 -2.86 -28.94 19.72
CA ARG A 120 -3.74 -29.88 19.02
C ARG A 120 -3.31 -31.32 19.23
N ALA A 121 -4.29 -32.22 19.25
CA ALA A 121 -4.02 -33.63 19.30
C ALA A 121 -3.35 -34.11 18.01
N VAL A 122 -2.26 -34.85 18.12
CA VAL A 122 -1.47 -35.42 17.02
C VAL A 122 -1.74 -36.89 16.87
N SER A 123 -1.98 -37.34 15.65
CA SER A 123 -2.12 -38.77 15.30
C SER A 123 -1.38 -39.04 14.00
N ALA A 124 -1.12 -40.35 13.73
CA ALA A 124 -0.48 -40.82 12.51
C ALA A 124 0.85 -40.10 12.18
N LEU A 125 1.66 -39.79 13.22
CA LEU A 125 2.96 -39.12 13.04
C LEU A 125 3.93 -40.14 12.37
N GLN A 126 4.47 -39.70 11.25
CA GLN A 126 5.53 -40.36 10.48
C GLN A 126 6.70 -39.40 10.33
N VAL A 127 7.89 -39.79 10.72
CA VAL A 127 9.09 -38.97 10.64
C VAL A 127 10.16 -39.73 9.83
N GLN A 128 10.72 -39.03 8.84
CA GLN A 128 11.85 -39.46 8.01
C GLN A 128 12.95 -38.41 8.08
N ALA A 129 14.12 -38.68 7.58
CA ALA A 129 15.27 -37.77 7.66
C ALA A 129 15.00 -36.35 7.07
N THR A 130 14.19 -36.26 6.03
CA THR A 130 13.91 -34.99 5.32
C THR A 130 12.43 -34.65 5.22
N ARG A 131 11.56 -35.46 5.85
CA ARG A 131 10.11 -35.31 5.78
C ARG A 131 9.44 -35.77 7.05
N ALA A 132 8.45 -35.03 7.51
CA ALA A 132 7.53 -35.49 8.54
C ALA A 132 6.10 -35.19 8.12
N GLN A 133 5.19 -36.08 8.50
CA GLN A 133 3.77 -35.92 8.26
C GLN A 133 2.99 -36.38 9.48
N TRP A 134 1.94 -35.61 9.83
CA TRP A 134 1.04 -36.00 10.93
C TRP A 134 -0.36 -35.47 10.67
N GLN A 135 -1.27 -35.86 11.53
CA GLN A 135 -2.66 -35.48 11.44
C GLN A 135 -3.12 -34.75 12.69
N TRP A 136 -3.84 -33.65 12.51
CA TRP A 136 -4.72 -33.06 13.48
C TRP A 136 -6.17 -33.47 13.20
N PRO A 137 -7.12 -33.25 14.13
CA PRO A 137 -8.53 -33.61 13.91
C PRO A 137 -9.10 -33.03 12.59
N GLN A 138 -8.73 -31.82 12.23
CA GLN A 138 -9.30 -31.09 11.10
C GLN A 138 -8.30 -30.86 9.94
N ALA A 139 -7.05 -31.31 10.07
CA ALA A 139 -6.03 -31.03 9.05
C ALA A 139 -4.98 -32.16 8.96
N VAL A 140 -4.31 -32.18 7.80
CA VAL A 140 -3.07 -32.95 7.60
C VAL A 140 -1.93 -31.94 7.53
N VAL A 141 -0.85 -32.21 8.26
CA VAL A 141 0.35 -31.36 8.28
C VAL A 141 1.51 -32.13 7.70
N GLU A 142 2.27 -31.49 6.85
CA GLU A 142 3.52 -31.99 6.27
C GLU A 142 4.61 -30.94 6.46
N ALA A 143 5.78 -31.35 6.93
CA ALA A 143 7.00 -30.54 6.94
C ALA A 143 8.09 -31.29 6.16
N ARG A 144 8.77 -30.61 5.23
CA ARG A 144 9.73 -31.22 4.31
C ARG A 144 10.91 -30.31 4.04
N SER A 145 12.13 -30.86 4.13
CA SER A 145 13.34 -30.19 3.65
C SER A 145 13.35 -30.13 2.12
N GLU A 146 13.59 -28.96 1.56
CA GLU A 146 13.54 -28.70 0.12
C GLU A 146 14.51 -27.59 -0.27
N GLY A 147 15.57 -27.93 -1.03
CA GLY A 147 16.51 -26.93 -1.58
C GLY A 147 17.27 -26.11 -0.52
N GLY A 148 17.51 -26.66 0.66
CA GLY A 148 18.16 -25.98 1.78
C GLY A 148 17.22 -25.22 2.72
N ASP A 149 15.91 -25.26 2.45
CA ASP A 149 14.83 -24.69 3.27
C ASP A 149 13.95 -25.78 3.87
N VAL A 150 12.99 -25.43 4.72
CA VAL A 150 11.92 -26.33 5.15
C VAL A 150 10.57 -25.77 4.72
N ARG A 151 9.80 -26.56 3.95
CA ARG A 151 8.43 -26.23 3.59
C ARG A 151 7.46 -26.90 4.58
N LEU A 152 6.65 -26.08 5.21
CA LEU A 152 5.52 -26.45 6.05
C LEU A 152 4.23 -26.31 5.24
N THR A 153 3.40 -27.38 5.22
CA THR A 153 2.10 -27.38 4.56
C THR A 153 1.04 -27.89 5.52
N VAL A 154 -0.04 -27.15 5.69
CA VAL A 154 -1.23 -27.55 6.46
C VAL A 154 -2.42 -27.58 5.52
N ARG A 155 -3.07 -28.76 5.35
CA ARG A 155 -4.25 -28.95 4.50
C ARG A 155 -5.47 -29.26 5.33
N ALA A 156 -6.53 -28.48 5.19
CA ALA A 156 -7.80 -28.79 5.81
C ALA A 156 -8.39 -30.10 5.20
N ARG A 157 -8.99 -30.95 6.05
CA ARG A 157 -9.59 -32.23 5.60
C ARG A 157 -10.99 -32.04 5.03
N SER A 158 -11.81 -31.24 5.71
CA SER A 158 -13.16 -30.91 5.29
C SER A 158 -13.54 -29.58 5.89
N LEU A 159 -14.19 -28.72 5.12
CA LEU A 159 -14.68 -27.44 5.60
C LEU A 159 -16.18 -27.43 5.87
N GLU A 160 -16.92 -28.49 5.46
CA GLU A 160 -18.39 -28.62 5.64
C GLU A 160 -19.16 -27.31 5.37
N GLY A 161 -18.65 -26.50 4.42
CA GLY A 161 -19.21 -25.18 4.04
C GLY A 161 -18.88 -24.01 5.00
N ALA A 162 -18.16 -24.25 6.10
CA ALA A 162 -17.73 -23.20 7.05
C ALA A 162 -16.20 -23.04 7.04
N PRO A 163 -15.68 -21.81 7.17
CA PRO A 163 -14.24 -21.59 7.26
C PRO A 163 -13.67 -22.07 8.61
N ILE A 164 -12.43 -22.56 8.57
CA ILE A 164 -11.66 -22.95 9.76
C ILE A 164 -10.49 -22.00 9.91
N THR A 165 -10.31 -21.38 11.07
CA THR A 165 -9.16 -20.50 11.38
C THR A 165 -8.08 -21.29 12.13
N LEU A 166 -6.85 -21.16 11.64
CA LEU A 166 -5.64 -21.73 12.23
C LEU A 166 -4.72 -20.59 12.68
N ARG A 167 -4.56 -20.40 13.99
CA ARG A 167 -3.42 -19.67 14.52
C ARG A 167 -2.20 -20.58 14.47
N TRP A 168 -1.19 -20.20 13.72
CA TRP A 168 -0.04 -21.07 13.45
C TRP A 168 1.30 -20.46 13.85
N PHE A 169 1.34 -19.15 14.07
CA PHE A 169 2.55 -18.40 14.41
C PHE A 169 2.28 -17.45 15.58
N SER A 170 3.21 -17.42 16.53
CA SER A 170 3.28 -16.42 17.59
C SER A 170 4.74 -16.06 17.81
N LEU A 171 5.06 -14.76 17.71
CA LEU A 171 6.44 -14.26 17.80
C LEU A 171 7.09 -14.68 19.10
N ALA A 172 8.21 -15.42 19.02
CA ALA A 172 8.96 -15.83 20.21
C ALA A 172 9.58 -14.61 20.93
N PRO A 173 9.64 -14.61 22.29
CA PRO A 173 10.18 -13.47 23.07
C PRO A 173 11.65 -13.16 22.78
N GLN A 174 12.41 -14.11 22.29
CA GLN A 174 13.85 -14.02 22.00
C GLN A 174 14.15 -13.33 20.66
N VAL A 175 13.16 -13.11 19.82
CA VAL A 175 13.34 -12.36 18.58
C VAL A 175 13.66 -10.90 18.91
N SER A 176 14.76 -10.38 18.36
CA SER A 176 15.23 -9.01 18.62
C SER A 176 14.70 -8.00 17.62
N GLU A 177 14.51 -8.41 16.36
CA GLU A 177 14.09 -7.53 15.27
C GLU A 177 13.19 -8.25 14.29
N LEU A 178 12.28 -7.48 13.66
CA LEU A 178 11.47 -7.89 12.52
C LEU A 178 11.87 -7.06 11.29
N ALA A 179 11.96 -7.68 10.13
CA ALA A 179 11.90 -7.01 8.84
C ALA A 179 10.53 -7.28 8.21
N LEU A 180 9.68 -6.25 8.20
CA LEU A 180 8.31 -6.30 7.70
C LEU A 180 8.20 -5.57 6.36
N PRO A 181 7.55 -6.13 5.34
CA PRO A 181 7.33 -5.49 4.04
C PRO A 181 6.17 -4.48 4.08
N LEU A 182 6.20 -3.59 5.07
CA LEU A 182 5.37 -2.40 5.14
C LEU A 182 5.98 -1.35 4.22
N SER A 183 5.22 -0.81 3.28
CA SER A 183 5.74 0.02 2.21
C SER A 183 6.87 -0.70 1.44
N GLU A 184 8.07 -0.13 1.33
CA GLU A 184 9.21 -0.79 0.70
C GLU A 184 9.97 -1.74 1.63
N GLY A 185 9.77 -1.62 2.94
CA GLY A 185 10.37 -2.45 3.97
C GLY A 185 10.76 -1.68 5.22
N MET A 186 10.45 -2.26 6.38
CA MET A 186 10.71 -1.67 7.69
C MET A 186 11.46 -2.64 8.59
N ARG A 187 12.53 -2.15 9.24
CA ARG A 187 13.18 -2.80 10.37
C ARG A 187 12.50 -2.37 11.66
N VAL A 188 11.97 -3.33 12.39
CA VAL A 188 11.23 -3.11 13.64
C VAL A 188 11.99 -3.75 14.80
N PRO A 189 12.68 -2.98 15.66
CA PRO A 189 13.21 -3.50 16.91
C PRO A 189 12.08 -3.92 17.83
N VAL A 190 12.04 -5.19 18.24
CA VAL A 190 10.94 -5.77 19.03
C VAL A 190 10.81 -5.11 20.41
N ALA A 191 11.92 -4.64 20.99
CA ALA A 191 11.94 -3.97 22.28
C ALA A 191 11.53 -2.49 22.25
N ASP A 192 11.32 -1.90 21.06
CA ASP A 192 10.90 -0.50 20.94
C ASP A 192 9.39 -0.34 21.11
N ARG A 193 8.96 0.17 22.25
CA ARG A 193 7.55 0.39 22.59
C ARG A 193 6.81 1.28 21.59
N ARG A 194 7.52 2.20 20.92
CA ARG A 194 6.91 3.09 19.90
C ARG A 194 6.42 2.26 18.72
N TRP A 195 7.24 1.30 18.28
CA TRP A 195 6.86 0.34 17.23
C TRP A 195 5.72 -0.56 17.67
N ALA A 196 5.73 -1.09 18.90
CA ALA A 196 4.65 -1.90 19.42
C ALA A 196 3.31 -1.15 19.38
N THR A 197 3.31 0.10 19.85
CA THR A 197 2.13 0.97 19.83
C THR A 197 1.66 1.28 18.42
N PHE A 198 2.58 1.62 17.51
CA PHE A 198 2.26 1.96 16.13
C PHE A 198 1.68 0.78 15.37
N LEU A 199 2.29 -0.41 15.46
CA LEU A 199 1.79 -1.61 14.81
C LEU A 199 0.42 -2.03 15.33
N GLN A 200 0.23 -1.99 16.64
CA GLN A 200 -1.07 -2.29 17.27
C GLN A 200 -2.18 -1.32 16.83
N GLN A 201 -1.86 -0.04 16.65
CA GLN A 201 -2.86 0.97 16.27
C GLN A 201 -3.16 0.98 14.78
N SER A 202 -2.18 0.67 13.93
CA SER A 202 -2.25 0.88 12.50
C SER A 202 -2.36 -0.42 11.69
N TYR A 203 -1.89 -1.53 12.24
CA TYR A 203 -1.75 -2.81 11.50
C TYR A 203 -2.33 -4.02 12.23
N ASP A 204 -2.96 -3.87 13.41
CA ASP A 204 -3.65 -4.99 14.06
C ASP A 204 -4.85 -5.44 13.22
N GLY A 205 -4.91 -6.72 12.90
CA GLY A 205 -5.92 -7.29 12.01
C GLY A 205 -5.60 -7.15 10.51
N SER A 206 -4.38 -6.74 10.16
CA SER A 206 -3.94 -6.62 8.75
C SER A 206 -3.91 -7.96 8.03
N ASN A 207 -4.26 -7.95 6.74
CA ASN A 207 -4.08 -9.11 5.87
C ASN A 207 -2.72 -9.06 5.13
N THR A 208 -2.23 -10.24 4.72
CA THR A 208 -0.91 -10.36 4.09
C THR A 208 -0.90 -10.07 2.58
N THR A 209 -2.04 -9.76 1.99
CA THR A 209 -2.15 -9.46 0.56
C THR A 209 -2.31 -7.97 0.28
N GLN A 210 -3.02 -7.23 1.11
CA GLN A 210 -3.26 -5.80 0.92
C GLN A 210 -2.28 -4.96 1.74
N ASP A 211 -2.10 -5.31 3.03
CA ASP A 211 -1.36 -4.47 3.97
C ASP A 211 0.14 -4.72 3.91
N LEU A 212 0.58 -5.94 3.58
CA LEU A 212 1.97 -6.24 3.23
C LEU A 212 2.17 -6.20 1.72
N LYS A 213 3.23 -5.54 1.26
CA LYS A 213 3.55 -5.49 -0.18
C LYS A 213 4.15 -6.80 -0.71
N LEU A 214 4.69 -7.61 0.18
CA LEU A 214 5.33 -8.90 -0.10
C LEU A 214 4.84 -9.94 0.93
N PRO A 215 4.61 -11.21 0.54
CA PRO A 215 4.04 -12.20 1.42
C PRO A 215 5.09 -12.93 2.28
N PHE A 216 5.87 -12.18 3.04
CA PHE A 216 6.85 -12.74 3.98
C PHE A 216 7.19 -11.77 5.11
N TRP A 217 7.85 -12.26 6.14
CA TRP A 217 8.58 -11.47 7.12
C TRP A 217 9.86 -12.19 7.53
N THR A 218 10.87 -11.42 7.98
CA THR A 218 12.15 -11.94 8.44
C THR A 218 12.37 -11.57 9.90
N LEU A 219 12.92 -12.50 10.69
CA LEU A 219 13.20 -12.37 12.11
C LEU A 219 14.71 -12.40 12.33
N ARG A 220 15.23 -11.50 13.17
CA ARG A 220 16.57 -11.61 13.71
C ARG A 220 16.51 -12.30 15.05
N LEU A 221 17.16 -13.45 15.16
CA LEU A 221 17.16 -14.27 16.37
C LEU A 221 18.28 -13.82 17.32
N SER A 222 18.06 -13.87 18.64
CA SER A 222 19.06 -13.47 19.62
C SER A 222 18.98 -14.37 20.84
N LEU A 223 20.14 -14.74 21.39
CA LEU A 223 20.23 -15.47 22.66
C LEU A 223 20.29 -14.52 23.88
N ALA A 224 20.54 -13.25 23.68
CA ALA A 224 20.70 -12.27 24.77
C ALA A 224 19.45 -12.12 25.66
N ASN A 225 18.27 -12.54 25.19
CA ASN A 225 16.99 -12.50 25.91
C ASN A 225 16.61 -13.84 26.58
N LEU A 226 17.49 -14.83 26.57
CA LEU A 226 17.27 -16.05 27.36
C LEU A 226 17.56 -15.70 28.82
N SER A 227 16.48 -15.40 29.59
CA SER A 227 16.61 -15.24 31.03
C SER A 227 17.08 -16.56 31.64
N ALA A 228 18.01 -16.48 32.59
CA ALA A 228 18.63 -17.59 33.30
C ALA A 228 17.66 -18.55 34.03
N ALA A 229 16.35 -18.38 33.90
CA ALA A 229 15.32 -19.13 34.62
C ALA A 229 15.02 -20.53 34.08
N ASN A 230 15.51 -20.89 32.87
CA ASN A 230 15.21 -22.21 32.27
C ASN A 230 16.41 -23.05 31.88
N ILE A 231 17.64 -22.65 32.25
CA ILE A 231 18.81 -23.49 32.04
C ILE A 231 19.39 -23.81 33.44
N GLY A 232 19.13 -25.03 33.91
CA GLY A 232 19.78 -25.60 35.10
C GLY A 232 21.27 -25.84 34.85
N VAL A 233 22.07 -24.76 34.73
CA VAL A 233 23.52 -24.83 34.70
C VAL A 233 24.06 -23.75 35.62
N THR A 234 24.80 -24.16 36.61
CA THR A 234 25.44 -23.35 37.63
C THR A 234 26.47 -22.38 37.04
N ASN A 235 26.42 -21.13 37.54
CA ASN A 235 27.25 -19.99 37.25
C ASN A 235 28.78 -20.22 37.28
N THR A 236 29.45 -19.70 36.26
CA THR A 236 30.67 -18.95 36.46
C THR A 236 30.65 -17.66 35.62
N ALA A 237 30.82 -16.54 36.31
CA ALA A 237 30.79 -15.20 35.74
C ALA A 237 31.98 -14.96 34.78
N ALA A 238 31.68 -14.65 33.53
CA ALA A 238 32.63 -14.01 32.62
C ALA A 238 32.02 -12.71 32.10
N THR A 239 32.57 -11.60 32.54
CA THR A 239 32.32 -10.25 32.06
C THR A 239 32.89 -10.11 30.65
N ALA A 240 32.05 -10.21 29.61
CA ALA A 240 32.47 -9.99 28.23
C ALA A 240 32.40 -8.50 27.89
N THR A 241 33.58 -7.90 27.74
CA THR A 241 33.74 -6.56 27.17
C THR A 241 33.44 -6.64 25.67
N ILE A 242 32.40 -5.93 25.21
CA ILE A 242 32.05 -5.85 23.78
C ILE A 242 33.04 -4.88 23.12
N THR A 243 34.03 -5.40 22.41
CA THR A 243 34.82 -4.63 21.44
C THR A 243 34.13 -4.71 20.08
N THR A 244 33.70 -3.56 19.60
CA THR A 244 33.06 -3.37 18.28
C THR A 244 34.13 -3.32 17.20
N ASP A 245 34.41 -4.44 16.54
CA ASP A 245 35.19 -4.46 15.30
C ASP A 245 34.27 -4.88 14.13
N ALA A 246 34.02 -3.94 13.23
CA ALA A 246 33.00 -4.04 12.18
C ALA A 246 33.44 -4.83 10.93
N THR A 247 34.53 -5.63 11.01
CA THR A 247 35.14 -6.25 9.81
C THR A 247 35.37 -7.77 9.89
N THR A 248 34.81 -8.45 10.88
CA THR A 248 34.92 -9.92 10.90
C THR A 248 33.59 -10.59 10.57
N THR A 249 33.57 -11.39 9.52
CA THR A 249 32.58 -12.46 9.28
C THR A 249 32.73 -13.50 10.41
N SER A 250 32.13 -13.19 11.55
CA SER A 250 32.18 -14.03 12.73
C SER A 250 31.13 -15.13 12.59
N ALA A 251 31.55 -16.38 12.81
CA ALA A 251 30.70 -17.55 12.90
C ALA A 251 29.59 -17.46 13.99
N ASN A 252 29.57 -16.39 14.78
CA ASN A 252 28.65 -16.12 15.89
C ASN A 252 27.62 -15.01 15.61
N ALA A 253 27.43 -14.58 14.36
CA ALA A 253 26.39 -13.61 14.04
C ALA A 253 25.00 -14.24 14.26
N ALA A 254 24.12 -13.54 14.98
CA ALA A 254 22.74 -13.99 15.20
C ALA A 254 22.03 -14.28 13.86
N PRO A 255 21.47 -15.48 13.66
CA PRO A 255 20.86 -15.87 12.39
C PRO A 255 19.56 -15.10 12.11
N TYR A 256 19.22 -15.00 10.84
CA TYR A 256 17.95 -14.46 10.37
C TYR A 256 17.09 -15.60 9.84
N THR A 257 15.84 -15.68 10.29
CA THR A 257 14.87 -16.64 9.77
C THR A 257 13.74 -15.92 9.08
N SER A 258 13.41 -16.34 7.87
CA SER A 258 12.30 -15.78 7.07
C SER A 258 11.17 -16.80 6.94
N LEU A 259 9.94 -16.33 7.12
CA LEU A 259 8.72 -17.08 6.90
C LEU A 259 8.06 -16.53 5.64
N ILE A 260 8.09 -17.32 4.55
CA ILE A 260 7.60 -16.91 3.22
C ILE A 260 6.30 -17.65 2.95
N LEU A 261 5.20 -16.91 2.81
CA LEU A 261 3.88 -17.44 2.52
C LEU A 261 3.78 -17.78 1.02
N LEU A 262 3.79 -19.08 0.69
CA LEU A 262 3.58 -19.54 -0.68
C LEU A 262 2.09 -19.52 -1.05
N THR A 263 1.20 -19.52 -0.04
CA THR A 263 -0.22 -19.24 -0.13
C THR A 263 -0.50 -17.87 0.53
N PRO A 264 -0.41 -16.74 -0.23
CA PRO A 264 -0.44 -15.40 0.36
C PRO A 264 -1.85 -14.94 0.80
N PHE A 265 -2.91 -15.58 0.31
CA PHE A 265 -4.30 -15.23 0.64
C PHE A 265 -4.75 -15.83 1.96
N ASP A 266 -5.81 -15.30 2.53
CA ASP A 266 -6.47 -15.77 3.75
C ASP A 266 -5.59 -15.77 5.02
N ASN A 267 -4.52 -14.99 5.01
CA ASN A 267 -3.68 -14.80 6.19
C ASN A 267 -3.94 -13.45 6.83
N GLN A 268 -3.99 -13.43 8.16
CA GLN A 268 -4.16 -12.23 8.96
C GLN A 268 -3.07 -12.13 10.02
N LEU A 269 -2.59 -10.90 10.23
CA LEU A 269 -1.63 -10.58 11.28
C LEU A 269 -2.33 -9.85 12.43
N ALA A 270 -2.04 -10.23 13.66
CA ALA A 270 -2.44 -9.50 14.85
C ALA A 270 -1.20 -8.93 15.54
N PHE A 271 -1.26 -7.64 15.87
CA PHE A 271 -0.21 -6.94 16.60
C PHE A 271 -0.71 -6.46 17.96
N ALA A 272 0.12 -6.63 18.97
CA ALA A 272 -0.17 -6.18 20.32
C ALA A 272 1.10 -5.68 21.03
N THR A 273 0.93 -4.99 22.13
CA THR A 273 2.03 -4.61 23.02
C THR A 273 2.06 -5.59 24.20
N ARG A 274 3.20 -6.26 24.40
CA ARG A 274 3.41 -7.15 25.56
C ARG A 274 3.47 -6.33 26.87
N GLN A 275 3.34 -6.99 28.02
CA GLN A 275 3.43 -6.31 29.34
C GLN A 275 4.75 -5.56 29.55
N ASN A 276 5.85 -6.08 29.02
CA ASN A 276 7.17 -5.42 29.06
C ASN A 276 7.34 -4.29 28.02
N GLY A 277 6.32 -3.98 27.21
CA GLY A 277 6.37 -2.96 26.17
C GLY A 277 6.82 -3.45 24.80
N ASN A 278 7.25 -4.69 24.67
CA ASN A 278 7.73 -5.27 23.41
C ASN A 278 6.60 -5.52 22.40
N VAL A 279 6.97 -5.62 21.13
CA VAL A 279 6.07 -6.06 20.06
C VAL A 279 5.64 -7.52 20.29
N ALA A 280 4.34 -7.77 20.20
CA ALA A 280 3.78 -9.11 20.00
C ALA A 280 3.19 -9.17 18.59
N MET A 281 3.41 -10.27 17.89
CA MET A 281 2.86 -10.54 16.56
C MET A 281 2.35 -11.98 16.51
N GLN A 282 1.18 -12.17 15.93
CA GLN A 282 0.60 -13.48 15.64
C GLN A 282 0.18 -13.54 14.18
N ALA A 283 0.16 -14.73 13.59
CA ALA A 283 -0.40 -14.97 12.28
C ALA A 283 -1.45 -16.08 12.32
N GLU A 284 -2.57 -15.81 11.66
CA GLU A 284 -3.68 -16.73 11.49
C GLU A 284 -3.89 -17.00 9.99
N HIS A 285 -4.27 -18.22 9.65
CA HIS A 285 -4.71 -18.59 8.31
C HIS A 285 -6.16 -19.09 8.39
N ARG A 286 -6.98 -18.62 7.46
CA ARG A 286 -8.37 -19.01 7.33
C ARG A 286 -8.52 -19.96 6.14
N PHE A 287 -8.77 -21.23 6.39
CA PHE A 287 -9.16 -22.17 5.33
C PHE A 287 -10.58 -21.78 4.86
N ASP A 288 -10.67 -21.15 3.70
CA ASP A 288 -11.94 -20.66 3.16
C ASP A 288 -12.54 -21.71 2.21
N PRO A 289 -13.86 -22.00 2.30
CA PRO A 289 -14.55 -22.92 1.38
C PRO A 289 -14.50 -22.48 -0.08
N LEU A 290 -14.32 -21.18 -0.37
CA LEU A 290 -14.18 -20.66 -1.72
C LEU A 290 -12.77 -20.89 -2.28
N SER A 291 -11.79 -21.18 -1.44
CA SER A 291 -10.41 -21.42 -1.88
C SER A 291 -10.34 -22.68 -2.76
N PRO A 292 -9.70 -22.62 -3.94
CA PRO A 292 -9.53 -23.80 -4.80
C PRO A 292 -8.62 -24.85 -4.16
N ALA A 293 -7.76 -24.45 -3.21
CA ALA A 293 -6.89 -25.30 -2.42
C ALA A 293 -6.84 -24.76 -0.98
N PRO A 294 -7.68 -25.30 -0.05
CA PRO A 294 -7.70 -24.82 1.33
C PRO A 294 -6.48 -25.33 2.10
N GLU A 295 -5.34 -24.71 1.83
CA GLU A 295 -4.04 -25.06 2.42
C GLU A 295 -3.23 -23.82 2.78
N LEU A 296 -2.47 -23.92 3.86
CA LEU A 296 -1.40 -22.98 4.22
C LEU A 296 -0.06 -23.59 3.82
N MET A 297 0.71 -22.90 3.00
CA MET A 297 2.10 -23.25 2.69
C MET A 297 3.04 -22.14 3.12
N VAL A 298 4.02 -22.48 3.95
CA VAL A 298 5.07 -21.59 4.44
C VAL A 298 6.44 -22.18 4.15
N LEU A 299 7.34 -21.38 3.59
CA LEU A 299 8.73 -21.74 3.44
C LEU A 299 9.56 -21.08 4.56
N LEU A 300 10.25 -21.87 5.34
CA LEU A 300 11.19 -21.45 6.37
C LEU A 300 12.58 -21.38 5.76
N HIS A 301 13.17 -20.18 5.76
CA HIS A 301 14.48 -19.92 5.18
C HIS A 301 15.40 -19.25 6.19
N THR A 302 16.61 -19.74 6.34
CA THR A 302 17.65 -19.12 7.18
C THR A 302 18.67 -18.40 6.32
N GLY A 303 19.03 -17.19 6.75
CA GLY A 303 20.01 -16.36 6.08
C GLY A 303 20.86 -15.54 7.07
N ASN A 304 21.59 -14.57 6.56
CA ASN A 304 22.61 -13.84 7.32
C ASN A 304 22.38 -12.33 7.42
N ASP A 305 21.26 -11.81 6.84
CA ASP A 305 20.91 -10.39 6.89
C ASP A 305 19.39 -10.15 6.74
N TRP A 306 18.98 -8.88 6.89
CA TRP A 306 17.57 -8.46 6.77
C TRP A 306 16.92 -8.75 5.41
N LEU A 307 17.72 -8.84 4.33
CA LEU A 307 17.23 -9.02 2.95
C LEU A 307 17.13 -10.49 2.54
N SER A 308 17.52 -11.43 3.40
CA SER A 308 17.55 -12.88 3.09
C SER A 308 16.19 -13.38 2.60
N GLY A 309 15.09 -13.02 3.30
CA GLY A 309 13.74 -13.39 2.89
C GLY A 309 13.34 -12.81 1.53
N ALA A 310 13.69 -11.56 1.27
CA ALA A 310 13.40 -10.91 0.00
C ALA A 310 14.13 -11.59 -1.17
N ARG A 311 15.43 -11.89 -1.02
CA ARG A 311 16.22 -12.63 -2.03
C ARG A 311 15.64 -14.03 -2.26
N ARG A 312 15.29 -14.74 -1.18
CA ARG A 312 14.71 -16.10 -1.29
C ARG A 312 13.33 -16.07 -1.96
N TYR A 313 12.48 -15.07 -1.65
CA TYR A 313 11.18 -14.88 -2.30
C TYR A 313 11.34 -14.54 -3.79
N ARG A 314 12.27 -13.65 -4.15
CA ARG A 314 12.64 -13.37 -5.56
C ARG A 314 13.04 -14.66 -6.30
N GLN A 315 13.90 -15.49 -5.70
CA GLN A 315 14.33 -16.76 -6.27
C GLN A 315 13.14 -17.72 -6.46
N TRP A 316 12.25 -17.83 -5.49
CA TRP A 316 11.05 -18.64 -5.61
C TRP A 316 10.14 -18.14 -6.75
N ARG A 317 9.90 -16.82 -6.85
CA ARG A 317 9.13 -16.23 -7.95
C ARG A 317 9.73 -16.62 -9.32
N GLN A 318 11.05 -16.61 -9.45
CA GLN A 318 11.73 -17.06 -10.66
C GLN A 318 11.49 -18.56 -10.94
N GLN A 319 11.59 -19.40 -9.94
CA GLN A 319 11.37 -20.85 -10.05
C GLN A 319 9.95 -21.19 -10.52
N VAL A 320 8.94 -20.44 -10.07
CA VAL A 320 7.53 -20.65 -10.44
C VAL A 320 7.08 -19.81 -11.64
N GLY A 321 7.98 -19.11 -12.33
CA GLY A 321 7.67 -18.36 -13.55
C GLY A 321 6.89 -17.05 -13.31
N LEU A 322 7.00 -16.46 -12.13
CA LEU A 322 6.34 -15.18 -11.78
C LEU A 322 7.24 -13.95 -12.04
N ARG A 323 8.50 -14.14 -12.40
CA ARG A 323 9.43 -13.05 -12.69
C ARG A 323 9.15 -12.47 -14.09
N GLU A 324 9.02 -11.13 -14.16
CA GLU A 324 8.80 -10.37 -15.39
C GLU A 324 9.84 -9.23 -15.50
N PRO A 325 11.10 -9.49 -15.94
CA PRO A 325 12.15 -8.49 -15.95
C PRO A 325 11.85 -7.33 -16.91
N LEU A 326 12.30 -6.13 -16.55
CA LEU A 326 12.15 -4.92 -17.37
C LEU A 326 12.74 -5.12 -18.77
N SER A 327 13.84 -5.86 -18.90
CA SER A 327 14.42 -6.18 -20.20
C SER A 327 13.47 -6.93 -21.14
N ALA A 328 12.69 -7.88 -20.62
CA ALA A 328 11.66 -8.58 -21.36
C ALA A 328 10.48 -7.64 -21.73
N LYS A 329 10.09 -6.77 -20.78
CA LYS A 329 9.03 -5.76 -21.03
C LYS A 329 9.45 -4.76 -22.09
N ILE A 330 10.70 -4.32 -22.10
CA ILE A 330 11.28 -3.44 -23.14
C ILE A 330 11.33 -4.14 -24.50
N ALA A 331 11.74 -5.42 -24.54
CA ALA A 331 11.75 -6.19 -25.77
C ALA A 331 10.34 -6.33 -26.38
N ALA A 332 9.30 -6.48 -25.53
CA ALA A 332 7.91 -6.54 -25.95
C ALA A 332 7.32 -5.15 -26.30
N ASN A 333 7.74 -4.11 -25.61
CA ASN A 333 7.29 -2.72 -25.80
C ASN A 333 8.44 -1.73 -25.60
N PRO A 334 9.09 -1.22 -26.68
CA PRO A 334 10.22 -0.27 -26.57
C PRO A 334 9.88 1.04 -25.85
N GLU A 335 8.61 1.44 -25.75
CA GLU A 335 8.19 2.63 -25.00
C GLU A 335 8.55 2.51 -23.51
N VAL A 336 8.63 1.30 -22.95
CA VAL A 336 9.03 1.06 -21.55
C VAL A 336 10.47 1.54 -21.29
N ALA A 337 11.36 1.48 -22.28
CA ALA A 337 12.74 1.95 -22.15
C ALA A 337 12.83 3.46 -21.82
N LYS A 338 11.80 4.24 -22.18
CA LYS A 338 11.76 5.68 -21.87
C LYS A 338 11.62 5.97 -20.37
N LEU A 339 11.24 4.97 -19.56
CA LEU A 339 11.22 5.08 -18.09
C LEU A 339 12.63 5.02 -17.48
N ILE A 340 13.65 4.52 -18.22
CA ILE A 340 15.01 4.40 -17.68
C ILE A 340 15.60 5.79 -17.43
N GLY A 341 15.85 6.10 -16.16
CA GLY A 341 16.33 7.43 -15.73
C GLY A 341 15.27 8.53 -15.77
N ALA A 342 14.00 8.19 -16.04
CA ALA A 342 12.94 9.18 -16.02
C ALA A 342 12.59 9.61 -14.61
N SER A 343 12.40 10.90 -14.41
CA SER A 343 11.71 11.43 -13.24
C SER A 343 10.20 11.36 -13.47
N HIS A 344 9.45 11.07 -12.40
CA HIS A 344 8.01 10.96 -12.48
C HIS A 344 7.36 12.28 -12.07
N VAL A 345 6.51 12.82 -12.92
CA VAL A 345 5.88 14.12 -12.71
C VAL A 345 4.38 13.99 -12.91
N TYR A 346 3.59 14.42 -11.91
CA TYR A 346 2.15 14.61 -12.08
C TYR A 346 1.84 16.07 -12.41
N LEU A 347 1.09 16.28 -13.49
CA LEU A 347 0.61 17.60 -13.94
C LEU A 347 -0.81 17.81 -13.45
N PHE A 348 -1.02 18.91 -12.71
CA PHE A 348 -2.32 19.29 -12.17
C PHE A 348 -2.90 20.51 -12.88
N GLY A 349 -4.20 20.45 -13.16
CA GLY A 349 -4.99 21.47 -13.82
C GLY A 349 -5.93 20.84 -14.82
N ARG A 350 -7.23 20.80 -14.49
CA ARG A 350 -8.27 20.05 -15.23
C ARG A 350 -9.05 20.91 -16.20
N ASP A 351 -9.14 22.22 -15.91
CA ASP A 351 -9.99 23.13 -16.65
C ASP A 351 -9.35 23.57 -17.96
N LEU A 352 -10.18 23.97 -18.90
CA LEU A 352 -9.75 24.47 -20.18
C LEU A 352 -8.98 25.80 -20.05
N ILE A 353 -9.47 26.70 -19.18
CA ILE A 353 -8.90 28.03 -18.95
C ILE A 353 -8.45 28.15 -17.49
N ASP A 354 -7.26 28.72 -17.30
CA ASP A 354 -6.70 29.12 -16.01
C ASP A 354 -6.59 30.64 -15.91
N VAL A 355 -6.39 31.16 -14.71
CA VAL A 355 -6.23 32.60 -14.48
C VAL A 355 -5.08 33.22 -15.27
N ASP A 356 -4.01 32.50 -15.48
CA ASP A 356 -2.83 32.93 -16.24
C ASP A 356 -3.06 32.94 -17.77
N ASP A 357 -4.20 32.48 -18.26
CA ASP A 357 -4.59 32.53 -19.67
C ASP A 357 -5.22 33.85 -20.08
N VAL A 358 -5.68 34.65 -19.12
CA VAL A 358 -6.46 35.86 -19.38
C VAL A 358 -5.54 37.08 -19.54
N THR A 359 -5.64 37.74 -20.68
CA THR A 359 -4.87 38.93 -21.03
C THR A 359 -5.65 40.23 -20.77
N ASN A 360 -7.00 40.21 -20.83
CA ASN A 360 -7.87 41.34 -20.60
C ASN A 360 -9.08 40.97 -19.74
N TRP A 361 -8.99 41.29 -18.45
CA TRP A 361 -9.98 40.92 -17.45
C TRP A 361 -11.34 41.62 -17.64
N PRO A 362 -11.45 42.96 -17.80
CA PRO A 362 -12.73 43.63 -18.01
C PRO A 362 -13.45 43.17 -19.29
N ALA A 363 -12.71 43.00 -20.36
CA ALA A 363 -13.29 42.59 -21.62
C ALA A 363 -13.81 41.16 -21.59
N LEU A 364 -13.08 40.21 -20.95
CA LEU A 364 -13.53 38.84 -20.77
C LEU A 364 -14.75 38.75 -19.85
N ALA A 365 -14.81 39.58 -18.77
CA ALA A 365 -15.98 39.66 -17.90
C ALA A 365 -17.18 40.23 -18.65
N THR A 366 -17.01 41.25 -19.46
CA THR A 366 -18.06 41.84 -20.34
C THR A 366 -18.58 40.81 -21.33
N PHE A 367 -17.67 40.05 -21.97
CA PHE A 367 -18.04 38.95 -22.85
C PHE A 367 -18.90 37.90 -22.11
N LEU A 368 -18.43 37.38 -20.97
CA LEU A 368 -19.15 36.31 -20.25
C LEU A 368 -20.54 36.75 -19.78
N LEU A 369 -20.68 38.01 -19.35
CA LEU A 369 -21.98 38.56 -18.90
C LEU A 369 -22.99 38.82 -20.03
N ASN A 370 -22.51 39.07 -21.26
CA ASN A 370 -23.36 39.49 -22.40
C ASN A 370 -23.48 38.39 -23.48
N ASP A 371 -22.66 37.35 -23.46
CA ASP A 371 -22.73 36.26 -24.43
C ASP A 371 -24.04 35.48 -24.28
N LEU A 372 -24.82 35.42 -25.35
CA LEU A 372 -26.18 34.83 -25.34
C LEU A 372 -26.21 33.36 -24.93
N GLN A 373 -25.13 32.64 -25.16
CA GLN A 373 -25.03 31.22 -24.85
C GLN A 373 -24.46 30.98 -23.44
N LEU A 374 -23.44 31.66 -23.02
CA LEU A 374 -22.79 31.42 -21.73
C LEU A 374 -23.48 32.14 -20.56
N ALA A 375 -23.92 33.40 -20.78
CA ALA A 375 -24.48 34.19 -19.72
C ALA A 375 -25.72 33.53 -19.04
N ARG A 376 -26.54 32.79 -19.80
CA ARG A 376 -27.73 32.12 -19.25
C ARG A 376 -27.41 31.08 -18.16
N HIS A 377 -26.18 30.57 -18.12
CA HIS A 377 -25.72 29.61 -17.13
C HIS A 377 -25.13 30.24 -15.87
N LEU A 378 -25.04 31.58 -15.82
CA LEU A 378 -24.57 32.29 -14.63
C LEU A 378 -25.72 32.53 -13.64
N ASP A 379 -25.46 32.24 -12.37
CA ASP A 379 -26.39 32.61 -11.31
C ASP A 379 -26.33 34.11 -11.00
N ALA A 380 -27.31 34.58 -10.25
CA ALA A 380 -27.46 36.03 -9.93
C ALA A 380 -26.32 36.53 -9.02
N ALA A 381 -25.72 35.70 -8.19
CA ALA A 381 -24.60 36.07 -7.33
C ALA A 381 -23.32 36.30 -8.17
N THR A 382 -23.01 35.35 -9.03
CA THR A 382 -21.87 35.43 -9.97
C THR A 382 -21.99 36.66 -10.88
N ARG A 383 -23.18 36.96 -11.41
CA ARG A 383 -23.40 38.16 -12.23
C ARG A 383 -23.14 39.42 -11.46
N ARG A 384 -23.64 39.57 -10.22
CA ARG A 384 -23.38 40.75 -9.36
C ARG A 384 -21.91 40.91 -9.06
N GLU A 385 -21.21 39.82 -8.79
CA GLU A 385 -19.77 39.80 -8.47
C GLU A 385 -18.90 40.26 -9.66
N LEU A 386 -19.28 39.88 -10.89
CA LEU A 386 -18.50 40.18 -12.09
C LEU A 386 -18.86 41.56 -12.74
N THR A 387 -20.00 42.15 -12.42
CA THR A 387 -20.45 43.42 -13.02
C THR A 387 -19.49 44.59 -12.76
N PRO A 388 -18.93 44.79 -11.56
CA PRO A 388 -17.95 45.86 -11.33
C PRO A 388 -16.68 45.68 -12.15
N LEU A 389 -16.21 44.44 -12.32
CA LEU A 389 -15.04 44.08 -13.12
C LEU A 389 -15.30 44.37 -14.60
N ALA A 390 -16.46 43.97 -15.14
CA ALA A 390 -16.85 44.20 -16.54
C ALA A 390 -16.95 45.69 -16.88
N SER A 391 -17.44 46.52 -15.95
CA SER A 391 -17.54 47.98 -16.12
C SER A 391 -16.23 48.70 -15.82
N ALA A 392 -15.15 48.03 -15.56
CA ALA A 392 -13.85 48.57 -15.15
C ALA A 392 -13.88 49.49 -13.93
N LYS A 393 -14.95 49.39 -13.11
CA LYS A 393 -15.08 50.16 -11.84
C LYS A 393 -14.17 49.59 -10.76
N GLU A 394 -13.85 48.31 -10.86
CA GLU A 394 -12.91 47.65 -9.96
C GLU A 394 -11.79 46.97 -10.73
N ALA A 395 -10.57 47.02 -10.18
CA ALA A 395 -9.45 46.26 -10.71
C ALA A 395 -9.59 44.74 -10.44
N ALA A 396 -9.16 43.94 -11.38
CA ALA A 396 -9.16 42.50 -11.23
C ALA A 396 -8.22 42.03 -10.10
N ASN A 397 -8.76 41.79 -8.91
CA ASN A 397 -8.04 41.21 -7.79
C ASN A 397 -7.99 39.67 -7.88
N ARG A 398 -7.22 39.02 -7.00
CA ARG A 398 -7.04 37.56 -7.01
C ARG A 398 -8.39 36.82 -6.91
N TYR A 399 -9.31 37.33 -6.13
CA TYR A 399 -10.62 36.70 -5.92
C TYR A 399 -11.50 36.82 -7.17
N THR A 400 -11.69 38.03 -7.71
CA THR A 400 -12.54 38.25 -8.89
C THR A 400 -11.99 37.57 -10.14
N ARG A 401 -10.66 37.48 -10.30
CA ARG A 401 -10.02 36.67 -11.37
C ARG A 401 -10.43 35.20 -11.30
N ARG A 402 -10.38 34.60 -10.10
CA ARG A 402 -10.77 33.23 -9.89
C ARG A 402 -12.27 33.02 -10.16
N VAL A 403 -13.12 33.88 -9.63
CA VAL A 403 -14.58 33.85 -9.86
C VAL A 403 -14.90 33.86 -11.35
N LEU A 404 -14.27 34.80 -12.12
CA LEU A 404 -14.50 34.89 -13.56
C LEU A 404 -14.10 33.62 -14.29
N VAL A 405 -12.91 33.05 -14.02
CA VAL A 405 -12.41 31.87 -14.70
C VAL A 405 -13.22 30.64 -14.33
N GLU A 406 -13.57 30.46 -13.06
CA GLU A 406 -14.45 29.39 -12.60
C GLU A 406 -15.84 29.47 -13.27
N ALA A 407 -16.43 30.65 -13.30
CA ALA A 407 -17.73 30.89 -13.94
C ALA A 407 -17.68 30.62 -15.46
N LEU A 408 -16.61 31.01 -16.13
CA LEU A 408 -16.40 30.76 -17.56
C LEU A 408 -16.32 29.24 -17.84
N ASN A 409 -15.49 28.49 -17.10
CA ASN A 409 -15.36 27.05 -17.25
C ASN A 409 -16.69 26.35 -16.95
N GLN A 410 -17.43 26.74 -15.90
CA GLN A 410 -18.73 26.18 -15.54
C GLN A 410 -19.77 26.47 -16.62
N ALA A 411 -19.84 27.71 -17.14
CA ALA A 411 -20.75 28.09 -18.21
C ALA A 411 -20.47 27.29 -19.51
N LEU A 412 -19.20 27.10 -19.86
CA LEU A 412 -18.81 26.24 -21.00
C LEU A 412 -19.22 24.78 -20.79
N ASN A 413 -19.03 24.25 -19.59
CA ASN A 413 -19.41 22.88 -19.25
C ASN A 413 -20.94 22.70 -19.34
N ALA A 414 -21.71 23.71 -18.93
CA ALA A 414 -23.17 23.71 -19.01
C ALA A 414 -23.69 23.92 -20.43
N GLN A 415 -23.02 24.74 -21.23
CA GLN A 415 -23.38 25.04 -22.62
C GLN A 415 -23.09 23.84 -23.55
N PHE A 416 -21.96 23.17 -23.34
CA PHE A 416 -21.56 21.99 -24.11
C PHE A 416 -21.44 20.76 -23.20
N PRO A 417 -22.59 20.24 -22.73
CA PRO A 417 -22.60 19.12 -21.81
C PRO A 417 -22.20 17.82 -22.55
N VAL A 418 -21.77 16.84 -21.80
CA VAL A 418 -21.55 15.50 -22.34
C VAL A 418 -22.90 14.83 -22.58
N SER A 419 -23.22 14.53 -23.83
CA SER A 419 -24.52 13.98 -24.23
C SER A 419 -24.81 12.60 -23.62
N LEU A 420 -23.78 11.79 -23.38
CA LEU A 420 -23.87 10.43 -22.89
C LEU A 420 -22.92 10.21 -21.70
N PRO A 421 -23.11 10.89 -20.55
CA PRO A 421 -22.11 10.91 -19.48
C PRO A 421 -21.88 9.55 -18.83
N ARG A 422 -22.87 8.65 -18.88
CA ARG A 422 -22.84 7.32 -18.27
C ARG A 422 -23.22 6.21 -19.26
N SER A 423 -22.87 6.38 -20.53
CA SER A 423 -23.03 5.37 -21.56
C SER A 423 -21.91 4.32 -21.53
N GLU A 424 -21.95 3.37 -22.45
CA GLU A 424 -20.86 2.41 -22.64
C GLU A 424 -19.50 3.12 -22.84
N GLY A 425 -18.42 2.53 -22.30
CA GLY A 425 -17.13 3.19 -22.08
C GLY A 425 -16.60 3.97 -23.27
N ALA A 426 -16.56 3.36 -24.47
CA ALA A 426 -16.06 4.02 -25.68
C ALA A 426 -16.93 5.20 -26.12
N GLN A 427 -18.25 5.07 -26.05
CA GLN A 427 -19.20 6.14 -26.40
C GLN A 427 -19.09 7.31 -25.42
N SER A 428 -18.91 7.02 -24.12
CA SER A 428 -18.72 8.05 -23.11
C SER A 428 -17.44 8.85 -23.36
N ILE A 429 -16.33 8.19 -23.71
CA ILE A 429 -15.05 8.85 -24.03
C ILE A 429 -15.20 9.72 -25.28
N ALA A 430 -15.83 9.23 -26.35
CA ALA A 430 -16.07 10.00 -27.56
C ALA A 430 -16.92 11.24 -27.31
N ALA A 431 -17.99 11.14 -26.52
CA ALA A 431 -18.86 12.26 -26.14
C ALA A 431 -18.09 13.31 -25.31
N GLN A 432 -17.26 12.87 -24.35
CA GLN A 432 -16.43 13.78 -23.55
C GLN A 432 -15.40 14.53 -24.40
N PHE A 433 -14.77 13.83 -25.34
CA PHE A 433 -13.83 14.45 -26.29
C PHE A 433 -14.52 15.48 -27.19
N GLN A 434 -15.67 15.14 -27.76
CA GLN A 434 -16.46 16.04 -28.60
C GLN A 434 -16.83 17.32 -27.81
N ALA A 435 -17.34 17.18 -26.59
CA ALA A 435 -17.66 18.31 -25.72
C ALA A 435 -16.43 19.18 -25.41
N ALA A 436 -15.26 18.57 -25.15
CA ALA A 436 -14.03 19.29 -24.92
C ALA A 436 -13.61 20.11 -26.16
N GLN A 437 -13.69 19.53 -27.34
CA GLN A 437 -13.36 20.22 -28.60
C GLN A 437 -14.34 21.39 -28.91
N GLN A 438 -15.64 21.19 -28.63
CA GLN A 438 -16.64 22.25 -28.77
C GLN A 438 -16.37 23.43 -27.84
N ARG A 439 -16.05 23.18 -26.57
CA ARG A 439 -15.69 24.22 -25.58
C ARG A 439 -14.47 25.02 -26.04
N ARG A 440 -13.42 24.31 -26.48
CA ARG A 440 -12.19 24.97 -26.99
C ARG A 440 -12.46 25.78 -28.25
N ALA A 441 -13.18 25.22 -29.21
CA ALA A 441 -13.52 25.89 -30.47
C ALA A 441 -14.35 27.16 -30.23
N TYR A 442 -15.33 27.08 -29.31
CA TYR A 442 -16.16 28.24 -28.94
C TYR A 442 -15.33 29.38 -28.39
N LEU A 443 -14.48 29.15 -27.40
CA LEU A 443 -13.60 30.21 -26.85
C LEU A 443 -12.61 30.73 -27.89
N ARG A 444 -12.03 29.88 -28.71
CA ARG A 444 -11.16 30.33 -29.80
C ARG A 444 -11.86 31.27 -30.77
N GLN A 445 -13.12 30.99 -31.06
CA GLN A 445 -13.91 31.83 -31.97
C GLN A 445 -14.35 33.17 -31.34
N HIS A 446 -14.76 33.17 -30.07
CA HIS A 446 -15.49 34.26 -29.45
C HIS A 446 -14.68 35.05 -28.42
N ALA A 447 -13.61 34.48 -27.85
CA ALA A 447 -12.87 35.10 -26.73
C ALA A 447 -11.35 35.16 -26.92
N SER A 448 -10.80 34.73 -28.05
CA SER A 448 -9.34 34.70 -28.31
C SER A 448 -8.63 36.02 -28.18
N ALA A 449 -9.31 37.15 -28.41
CA ALA A 449 -8.73 38.49 -28.27
C ALA A 449 -8.35 38.86 -26.82
N TRP A 450 -8.91 38.14 -25.81
CA TRP A 450 -8.70 38.41 -24.39
C TRP A 450 -8.01 37.24 -23.65
N LEU A 451 -7.58 36.26 -24.40
CA LEU A 451 -6.88 35.11 -23.91
C LEU A 451 -5.51 34.94 -24.58
N LEU A 452 -4.61 34.19 -23.98
CA LEU A 452 -3.40 33.73 -24.64
C LEU A 452 -3.73 32.90 -25.88
N ALA A 453 -2.72 32.56 -26.71
CA ALA A 453 -2.88 31.61 -27.79
C ALA A 453 -3.41 30.27 -27.24
N ASP A 454 -4.32 29.62 -27.96
CA ASP A 454 -5.10 28.48 -27.49
C ASP A 454 -4.28 27.22 -27.17
N ASN A 455 -3.07 27.11 -27.71
CA ASN A 455 -2.14 26.03 -27.36
C ASN A 455 -1.44 26.24 -26.00
N LEU A 456 -1.58 27.42 -25.40
CA LEU A 456 -1.04 27.77 -24.07
C LEU A 456 -2.07 27.61 -22.93
N TRP A 457 -3.36 27.39 -23.25
CA TRP A 457 -4.42 27.36 -22.26
C TRP A 457 -4.29 26.19 -21.28
N GLY A 458 -4.75 26.45 -20.06
CA GLY A 458 -4.78 25.52 -18.96
C GLY A 458 -3.51 25.50 -18.11
N SER A 459 -3.65 25.12 -16.84
CA SER A 459 -2.54 25.12 -15.88
C SER A 459 -1.78 23.78 -15.83
N GLY A 460 -2.36 22.71 -16.36
CA GLY A 460 -1.75 21.38 -16.42
C GLY A 460 -0.98 21.16 -17.71
N LEU A 461 -1.55 20.35 -18.60
CA LEU A 461 -0.95 20.04 -19.90
C LEU A 461 -1.18 21.17 -20.89
N SER A 462 -0.09 21.79 -21.38
CA SER A 462 -0.11 22.81 -22.44
C SER A 462 1.24 22.84 -23.19
N GLN A 463 1.27 23.48 -24.36
CA GLN A 463 2.54 23.70 -25.07
C GLN A 463 3.54 24.49 -24.24
N GLY A 464 3.04 25.47 -23.45
CA GLY A 464 3.88 26.23 -22.51
C GLY A 464 4.52 25.36 -21.44
N MET A 465 3.79 24.38 -20.91
CA MET A 465 4.32 23.38 -19.95
C MET A 465 5.45 22.56 -20.59
N LEU A 466 5.23 21.98 -21.77
CA LEU A 466 6.27 21.21 -22.46
C LEU A 466 7.53 22.04 -22.73
N THR A 467 7.35 23.26 -23.22
CA THR A 467 8.46 24.20 -23.46
C THR A 467 9.23 24.52 -22.17
N ALA A 468 8.54 24.76 -21.05
CA ALA A 468 9.19 25.02 -19.77
C ALA A 468 10.03 23.83 -19.28
N LEU A 469 9.51 22.61 -19.40
CA LEU A 469 10.22 21.39 -19.02
C LEU A 469 11.46 21.15 -19.92
N GLN A 470 11.35 21.36 -21.23
CA GLN A 470 12.47 21.24 -22.16
C GLN A 470 13.55 22.31 -21.90
N GLN A 471 13.17 23.57 -21.69
CA GLN A 471 14.09 24.66 -21.33
C GLN A 471 14.79 24.43 -20.00
N ALA A 472 14.14 23.70 -19.08
CA ALA A 472 14.76 23.24 -17.84
C ALA A 472 15.73 22.06 -18.06
N GLY A 473 15.95 21.56 -19.29
CA GLY A 473 16.83 20.43 -19.57
C GLY A 473 16.32 19.09 -19.07
N LEU A 474 15.03 18.98 -18.75
CA LEU A 474 14.39 17.75 -18.27
C LEU A 474 14.02 16.88 -19.48
N THR A 475 14.93 16.01 -19.89
CA THR A 475 14.80 15.22 -21.13
C THR A 475 14.15 13.85 -20.94
N HIS A 476 14.10 13.33 -19.72
CA HIS A 476 13.56 12.01 -19.39
C HIS A 476 12.46 12.16 -18.33
N LEU A 477 11.20 12.13 -18.77
CA LEU A 477 10.05 12.31 -17.88
C LEU A 477 8.95 11.29 -18.19
N TRP A 478 8.35 10.76 -17.13
CA TRP A 478 7.01 10.24 -17.15
C TRP A 478 6.07 11.36 -16.66
N LEU A 479 5.10 11.76 -17.50
CA LEU A 479 4.13 12.83 -17.21
C LEU A 479 2.74 12.22 -17.02
N GLY A 480 2.25 12.18 -15.78
CA GLY A 480 0.92 11.70 -15.44
C GLY A 480 -0.09 12.84 -15.31
N LEU A 481 -1.28 12.65 -15.83
CA LEU A 481 -2.43 13.53 -15.62
C LEU A 481 -3.36 12.89 -14.59
N ASP A 482 -3.92 13.70 -13.68
CA ASP A 482 -4.90 13.24 -12.70
C ASP A 482 -6.28 12.87 -13.29
N ASN A 483 -6.49 13.21 -14.56
CA ASN A 483 -7.57 12.75 -15.43
C ASN A 483 -7.25 13.09 -16.90
N TRP A 484 -8.08 12.63 -17.83
CA TRP A 484 -7.84 12.76 -19.27
C TRP A 484 -8.31 14.08 -19.90
N MET A 485 -9.07 14.93 -19.20
CA MET A 485 -9.66 16.15 -19.78
C MET A 485 -8.64 17.12 -20.34
N PRO A 486 -7.49 17.41 -19.70
CA PRO A 486 -6.45 18.27 -20.28
C PRO A 486 -5.95 17.79 -21.64
N ALA A 487 -5.77 16.48 -21.80
CA ALA A 487 -5.40 15.90 -23.09
C ALA A 487 -6.52 15.99 -24.13
N PHE A 488 -7.78 15.90 -23.71
CA PHE A 488 -8.91 16.06 -24.62
C PHE A 488 -9.06 17.51 -25.12
N TYR A 489 -8.70 18.50 -24.33
CA TYR A 489 -8.62 19.88 -24.82
C TYR A 489 -7.47 20.06 -25.80
N GLN A 490 -6.31 19.38 -25.58
CA GLN A 490 -5.08 19.64 -26.33
C GLN A 490 -4.37 18.34 -26.78
N PRO A 491 -4.99 17.47 -27.59
CA PRO A 491 -4.40 16.17 -27.98
C PRO A 491 -3.07 16.34 -28.75
N GLN A 492 -2.90 17.43 -29.51
CA GLN A 492 -1.65 17.75 -30.20
C GLN A 492 -0.48 18.01 -29.26
N VAL A 493 -0.74 18.47 -28.00
CA VAL A 493 0.30 18.66 -27.00
C VAL A 493 0.78 17.31 -26.44
N VAL A 494 -0.12 16.33 -26.31
CA VAL A 494 0.26 14.96 -25.96
C VAL A 494 1.18 14.38 -27.05
N GLU A 495 0.83 14.52 -28.32
CA GLU A 495 1.67 14.07 -29.44
C GLU A 495 3.04 14.76 -29.46
N ALA A 496 3.09 16.07 -29.24
CA ALA A 496 4.33 16.83 -29.13
C ALA A 496 5.21 16.35 -27.97
N GLY A 497 4.62 16.09 -26.80
CA GLY A 497 5.34 15.55 -25.64
C GLY A 497 5.92 14.16 -25.91
N ARG A 498 5.18 13.27 -26.56
CA ARG A 498 5.68 11.95 -26.99
C ARG A 498 6.81 12.05 -28.01
N ALA A 499 6.69 12.99 -28.94
CA ALA A 499 7.71 13.21 -29.99
C ALA A 499 9.07 13.66 -29.41
N VAL A 500 9.09 14.37 -28.28
CA VAL A 500 10.33 14.74 -27.59
C VAL A 500 10.82 13.66 -26.60
N GLY A 501 10.17 12.49 -26.55
CA GLY A 501 10.63 11.34 -25.78
C GLY A 501 9.96 11.15 -24.42
N TYR A 502 8.99 11.98 -24.03
CA TYR A 502 8.27 11.84 -22.78
C TYR A 502 7.27 10.67 -22.83
N VAL A 503 7.02 10.07 -21.68
CA VAL A 503 5.95 9.10 -21.46
C VAL A 503 4.74 9.84 -20.89
N LEU A 504 3.65 9.93 -21.65
CA LEU A 504 2.43 10.65 -21.30
C LEU A 504 1.35 9.68 -20.82
N ALA A 505 0.88 9.85 -19.58
CA ALA A 505 -0.07 8.98 -18.94
C ALA A 505 -1.34 9.70 -18.50
N SER A 506 -2.48 9.02 -18.62
CA SER A 506 -3.69 9.36 -17.87
C SER A 506 -3.83 8.49 -16.64
N TYR A 507 -4.52 9.02 -15.63
CA TYR A 507 -5.09 8.24 -14.54
C TYR A 507 -6.42 7.65 -14.96
N ASP A 508 -6.68 6.38 -14.61
CA ASP A 508 -8.01 5.77 -14.63
C ASP A 508 -8.15 4.79 -13.45
N SER A 509 -9.39 4.43 -13.09
CA SER A 509 -9.69 3.50 -12.00
C SER A 509 -11.00 2.77 -12.27
N TYR A 510 -11.02 1.48 -11.92
CA TYR A 510 -12.20 0.63 -11.97
C TYR A 510 -12.50 -0.03 -10.61
N GLY A 511 -11.84 0.46 -9.56
CA GLY A 511 -12.04 -0.05 -8.20
C GLY A 511 -13.41 0.36 -7.64
N THR A 512 -13.87 1.59 -7.91
CA THR A 512 -15.13 2.12 -7.37
C THR A 512 -16.01 2.70 -8.46
N ALA A 513 -17.30 2.36 -8.44
CA ALA A 513 -18.36 3.04 -9.20
C ALA A 513 -19.33 3.75 -8.26
N ILE A 514 -19.69 5.00 -8.57
CA ILE A 514 -20.59 5.84 -7.76
C ILE A 514 -21.90 6.13 -8.49
N PRO A 515 -23.02 6.32 -7.77
CA PRO A 515 -24.27 6.81 -8.36
C PRO A 515 -24.12 8.22 -8.94
N ALA A 516 -24.98 8.56 -9.89
CA ALA A 516 -25.05 9.91 -10.47
C ALA A 516 -25.31 10.96 -9.38
N GLY A 517 -24.67 12.14 -9.49
CA GLY A 517 -24.83 13.27 -8.56
C GLY A 517 -24.09 13.12 -7.21
N VAL A 518 -23.42 11.99 -6.97
CA VAL A 518 -22.64 11.82 -5.72
C VAL A 518 -21.31 12.58 -5.76
N ASN A 519 -20.60 12.51 -6.87
CA ASN A 519 -19.39 13.28 -7.16
C ASN A 519 -19.10 13.25 -8.67
N ASP A 520 -19.72 14.12 -9.44
CA ASP A 520 -19.61 14.10 -10.90
C ASP A 520 -18.22 14.54 -11.41
N SER A 521 -17.41 15.19 -10.58
CA SER A 521 -16.01 15.53 -10.92
C SER A 521 -15.05 14.35 -10.86
N TRP A 522 -15.43 13.24 -10.23
CA TRP A 522 -14.63 12.02 -10.18
C TRP A 522 -14.91 11.16 -11.42
N LEU A 523 -14.28 11.55 -12.55
CA LEU A 523 -14.59 11.00 -13.88
C LEU A 523 -14.39 9.48 -13.97
N SER A 524 -13.34 8.93 -13.37
CA SER A 524 -13.06 7.49 -13.43
C SER A 524 -14.14 6.64 -12.76
N ALA A 525 -14.79 7.15 -11.70
CA ALA A 525 -15.87 6.48 -11.00
C ALA A 525 -17.26 6.63 -11.65
N GLN A 526 -17.38 7.42 -12.74
CA GLN A 526 -18.60 7.61 -13.51
C GLN A 526 -18.88 6.39 -14.41
N ILE A 527 -19.23 5.27 -13.80
CA ILE A 527 -19.53 4.01 -14.47
C ILE A 527 -21.07 3.84 -14.49
N PRO A 528 -21.69 3.36 -15.60
CA PRO A 528 -23.13 3.16 -15.69
C PRO A 528 -23.69 2.32 -14.53
N ASP A 529 -24.87 2.68 -14.01
CA ASP A 529 -25.48 1.99 -12.87
C ASP A 529 -25.73 0.50 -13.11
N ALA A 530 -26.03 0.12 -14.37
CA ALA A 530 -26.15 -1.29 -14.74
C ALA A 530 -24.88 -2.10 -14.47
N TRP A 531 -23.71 -1.55 -14.81
CA TRP A 531 -22.42 -2.17 -14.51
C TRP A 531 -22.11 -2.14 -13.02
N ARG A 532 -22.37 -1.02 -12.33
CA ARG A 532 -22.20 -0.89 -10.88
C ARG A 532 -23.01 -1.93 -10.11
N GLN A 533 -24.28 -2.11 -10.48
CA GLN A 533 -25.18 -3.10 -9.85
C GLN A 533 -24.77 -4.53 -10.17
N ARG A 534 -24.41 -4.80 -11.45
CA ARG A 534 -24.00 -6.11 -11.91
C ARG A 534 -22.66 -6.55 -11.33
N CYS A 535 -21.68 -5.65 -11.25
CA CYS A 535 -20.28 -5.96 -10.93
C CYS A 535 -19.84 -5.52 -9.53
N GLY A 536 -20.74 -4.96 -8.71
CA GLY A 536 -20.43 -4.68 -7.31
C GLY A 536 -20.06 -5.96 -6.57
N ILE A 537 -18.97 -5.91 -5.79
CA ILE A 537 -18.54 -7.01 -4.92
C ILE A 537 -19.58 -7.21 -3.83
N ILE A 538 -19.98 -8.45 -3.59
CA ILE A 538 -20.97 -8.83 -2.59
C ILE A 538 -20.25 -9.48 -1.39
N ARG A 539 -20.55 -9.01 -0.20
CA ARG A 539 -20.05 -9.57 1.06
C ARG A 539 -20.82 -10.85 1.43
N ALA A 540 -20.27 -11.61 2.37
CA ALA A 540 -20.90 -12.85 2.86
C ALA A 540 -22.32 -12.65 3.43
N ASP A 541 -22.66 -11.43 3.90
CA ASP A 541 -24.00 -11.05 4.38
C ASP A 541 -24.99 -10.71 3.24
N GLY A 542 -24.57 -10.85 1.97
CA GLY A 542 -25.38 -10.55 0.79
C GLY A 542 -25.47 -9.07 0.43
N GLN A 543 -24.80 -8.18 1.18
CA GLN A 543 -24.81 -6.74 0.89
C GLN A 543 -23.65 -6.34 -0.03
N PRO A 544 -23.86 -5.35 -0.91
CA PRO A 544 -22.77 -4.78 -1.68
C PRO A 544 -21.66 -4.20 -0.79
N LEU A 545 -20.40 -4.43 -1.15
CA LEU A 545 -19.27 -3.79 -0.49
C LEU A 545 -19.26 -2.30 -0.86
N PRO A 546 -19.36 -1.38 0.13
CA PRO A 546 -19.29 0.05 -0.13
C PRO A 546 -17.97 0.42 -0.78
N GLY A 547 -18.01 1.29 -1.81
CA GLY A 547 -16.82 1.79 -2.50
C GLY A 547 -15.97 2.73 -1.64
N PHE A 548 -14.97 3.35 -2.26
CA PHE A 548 -14.02 4.23 -1.57
C PHE A 548 -14.73 5.31 -0.73
N ARG A 549 -14.33 5.43 0.54
CA ARG A 549 -14.95 6.31 1.55
C ARG A 549 -16.44 6.08 1.75
N GLY A 550 -16.90 4.84 1.60
CA GLY A 550 -18.28 4.47 1.78
C GLY A 550 -19.23 4.91 0.66
N LYS A 551 -18.70 5.38 -0.48
CA LYS A 551 -19.50 5.86 -1.61
C LYS A 551 -19.58 4.83 -2.73
N GLY A 552 -20.76 4.60 -3.26
CA GLY A 552 -20.97 3.67 -4.36
C GLY A 552 -20.67 2.22 -4.00
N SER A 553 -20.04 1.48 -4.90
CA SER A 553 -19.69 0.06 -4.73
C SER A 553 -18.26 -0.20 -5.22
N TYR A 554 -17.51 -1.02 -4.50
CA TYR A 554 -16.32 -1.65 -5.08
C TYR A 554 -16.73 -2.65 -6.15
N LEU A 555 -15.94 -2.72 -7.23
CA LEU A 555 -16.24 -3.54 -8.41
C LEU A 555 -15.32 -4.75 -8.50
N ASN A 556 -15.90 -5.86 -8.92
CA ASN A 556 -15.17 -7.06 -9.28
C ASN A 556 -14.44 -6.86 -10.62
N PRO A 557 -13.08 -7.00 -10.67
CA PRO A 557 -12.27 -6.68 -11.84
C PRO A 557 -12.56 -7.58 -13.04
N GLY A 558 -12.88 -8.85 -12.83
CA GLY A 558 -13.24 -9.79 -13.90
C GLY A 558 -14.58 -9.44 -14.53
N CYS A 559 -15.59 -9.12 -13.70
CA CYS A 559 -16.91 -8.73 -14.16
C CYS A 559 -16.91 -7.42 -14.97
N ILE A 560 -16.19 -6.38 -14.51
CA ILE A 560 -16.15 -5.07 -15.17
C ILE A 560 -15.21 -5.03 -16.38
N ARG A 561 -14.41 -6.06 -16.61
CA ARG A 561 -13.34 -6.12 -17.61
C ARG A 561 -13.80 -5.70 -19.01
N PRO A 562 -14.93 -6.17 -19.60
CA PRO A 562 -15.35 -5.76 -20.95
C PRO A 562 -15.59 -4.25 -21.06
N TYR A 563 -16.21 -3.64 -20.05
CA TYR A 563 -16.40 -2.20 -19.98
C TYR A 563 -15.07 -1.45 -19.86
N ALA A 564 -14.18 -1.91 -18.96
CA ALA A 564 -12.88 -1.30 -18.72
C ALA A 564 -12.02 -1.31 -19.98
N GLU A 565 -11.89 -2.45 -20.66
CA GLU A 565 -11.12 -2.59 -21.89
C GLU A 565 -11.63 -1.68 -23.02
N ALA A 566 -12.94 -1.58 -23.20
CA ALA A 566 -13.54 -0.70 -24.21
C ALA A 566 -13.27 0.78 -23.91
N ARG A 567 -13.42 1.20 -22.64
CA ARG A 567 -13.15 2.57 -22.20
C ARG A 567 -11.68 2.92 -22.31
N VAL A 568 -10.78 2.06 -21.86
CA VAL A 568 -9.34 2.29 -21.94
C VAL A 568 -8.87 2.41 -23.37
N LYS A 569 -9.29 1.53 -24.30
CA LYS A 569 -8.95 1.64 -25.72
C LYS A 569 -9.35 3.00 -26.29
N ALA A 570 -10.57 3.42 -26.05
CA ALA A 570 -11.07 4.71 -26.50
C ALA A 570 -10.27 5.88 -25.90
N LEU A 571 -9.99 5.81 -24.59
CA LEU A 571 -9.21 6.81 -23.86
C LEU A 571 -7.80 6.97 -24.43
N MET A 572 -7.08 5.86 -24.59
CA MET A 572 -5.70 5.87 -25.09
C MET A 572 -5.60 6.39 -26.52
N GLN A 573 -6.53 5.98 -27.40
CA GLN A 573 -6.58 6.41 -28.78
C GLN A 573 -6.96 7.89 -28.91
N THR A 574 -7.99 8.34 -28.19
CA THR A 574 -8.50 9.72 -28.25
C THR A 574 -7.54 10.71 -27.60
N GLY A 575 -7.00 10.38 -26.41
CA GLY A 575 -6.08 11.21 -25.66
C GLY A 575 -4.62 11.12 -26.15
N LYS A 576 -4.33 10.24 -27.14
CA LYS A 576 -2.99 10.04 -27.70
C LYS A 576 -1.91 9.60 -26.71
N PHE A 577 -2.32 8.99 -25.59
CA PHE A 577 -1.42 8.52 -24.55
C PHE A 577 -0.59 7.30 -24.96
N ASN A 578 0.63 7.17 -24.42
CA ASN A 578 1.45 5.95 -24.52
C ASN A 578 1.64 5.24 -23.16
N SER A 579 1.04 5.78 -22.10
CA SER A 579 1.06 5.18 -20.75
C SER A 579 -0.29 5.35 -20.06
N LEU A 580 -0.57 4.44 -19.14
CA LEU A 580 -1.75 4.50 -18.26
C LEU A 580 -1.35 4.16 -16.84
N PHE A 581 -1.83 4.97 -15.88
CA PHE A 581 -1.77 4.69 -14.46
C PHE A 581 -3.13 4.16 -14.00
N MET A 582 -3.17 2.88 -13.61
CA MET A 582 -4.36 2.20 -13.10
C MET A 582 -4.37 2.25 -11.58
N ASP A 583 -5.27 3.04 -11.02
CA ASP A 583 -5.41 3.17 -9.57
C ASP A 583 -5.98 1.88 -8.95
N VAL A 584 -5.42 1.47 -7.82
CA VAL A 584 -5.72 0.29 -6.99
C VAL A 584 -5.56 -1.09 -7.64
N ASP A 585 -5.30 -1.21 -8.94
CA ASP A 585 -5.20 -2.52 -9.60
C ASP A 585 -4.07 -3.37 -9.04
N ALA A 586 -2.94 -2.77 -8.69
CA ALA A 586 -1.81 -3.45 -8.08
C ALA A 586 -1.68 -3.19 -6.56
N ALA A 587 -2.74 -2.78 -5.90
CA ALA A 587 -2.73 -2.55 -4.44
C ALA A 587 -2.90 -3.83 -3.60
N GLY A 588 -3.06 -4.99 -4.24
CA GLY A 588 -3.31 -6.26 -3.52
C GLY A 588 -4.72 -6.38 -2.95
N MET A 589 -5.65 -5.51 -3.36
CA MET A 589 -7.02 -5.44 -2.86
C MET A 589 -7.92 -6.53 -3.48
N ALA A 590 -7.52 -7.78 -3.30
CA ALA A 590 -8.28 -8.95 -3.75
C ALA A 590 -9.13 -9.50 -2.61
N LEU A 591 -10.43 -9.64 -2.85
CA LEU A 591 -11.44 -9.97 -1.85
C LEU A 591 -12.29 -11.15 -2.32
N ASN A 592 -12.91 -11.87 -1.38
CA ASN A 592 -13.96 -12.84 -1.70
C ASN A 592 -15.21 -12.10 -2.17
N ASP A 593 -15.84 -12.59 -3.24
CA ASP A 593 -17.06 -12.05 -3.81
C ASP A 593 -18.19 -13.11 -3.76
N TYR A 594 -19.18 -12.89 -2.90
CA TYR A 594 -20.27 -13.84 -2.62
C TYR A 594 -21.50 -13.53 -3.49
N ARG A 595 -21.36 -13.57 -4.79
CA ARG A 595 -22.42 -13.18 -5.76
C ARG A 595 -23.68 -14.03 -5.67
N SER A 596 -23.55 -15.32 -5.30
CA SER A 596 -24.71 -16.18 -5.08
C SER A 596 -25.62 -15.73 -3.94
N HIS A 597 -25.11 -14.88 -3.02
CA HIS A 597 -25.85 -14.34 -1.88
C HIS A 597 -26.57 -13.03 -2.20
N SER A 598 -26.35 -12.44 -3.38
CA SER A 598 -26.94 -11.15 -3.74
C SER A 598 -28.48 -11.22 -3.88
N ALA A 599 -29.14 -10.12 -3.54
CA ALA A 599 -30.58 -9.97 -3.75
C ALA A 599 -31.02 -10.13 -5.23
N LEU A 600 -30.13 -9.85 -6.19
CA LEU A 600 -30.32 -10.09 -7.61
C LEU A 600 -30.33 -11.59 -7.96
N ALA A 601 -29.42 -12.37 -7.36
CA ALA A 601 -29.40 -13.83 -7.51
C ALA A 601 -30.67 -14.48 -6.92
N SER A 602 -31.17 -13.95 -5.79
CA SER A 602 -32.45 -14.41 -5.19
C SER A 602 -33.65 -14.14 -6.08
N LYS A 603 -33.72 -12.98 -6.76
CA LYS A 603 -34.77 -12.63 -7.72
C LYS A 603 -34.70 -13.46 -9.00
N GLN A 604 -33.52 -13.82 -9.49
CA GLN A 604 -33.33 -14.71 -10.62
C GLN A 604 -33.80 -16.14 -10.29
N LYS A 605 -33.39 -16.70 -9.15
CA LYS A 605 -33.86 -18.02 -8.67
C LYS A 605 -35.38 -18.08 -8.50
N THR A 606 -36.03 -16.99 -8.13
CA THR A 606 -37.50 -16.89 -8.00
C THR A 606 -38.20 -16.80 -9.37
N LYS A 607 -37.59 -16.10 -10.36
CA LYS A 607 -38.10 -16.03 -11.73
C LYS A 607 -37.94 -17.35 -12.50
N GLU A 608 -36.83 -18.04 -12.32
CA GLU A 608 -36.57 -19.35 -12.94
C GLU A 608 -37.49 -20.43 -12.42
N LYS A 609 -37.87 -20.41 -11.14
CA LYS A 609 -38.93 -21.31 -10.60
C LYS A 609 -40.31 -21.03 -11.15
N SER A 610 -40.57 -19.83 -11.69
CA SER A 610 -41.87 -19.45 -12.25
C SER A 610 -41.95 -19.54 -13.79
N GLN A 611 -40.84 -19.81 -14.48
CA GLN A 611 -40.76 -19.94 -15.93
C GLN A 611 -39.94 -21.18 -16.34
N GLU A 612 -40.49 -22.35 -16.07
CA GLU A 612 -39.95 -23.64 -16.51
C GLU A 612 -40.31 -23.95 -17.97
N GLN A 613 -40.10 -22.99 -18.89
CA GLN A 613 -40.05 -23.25 -20.34
C GLN A 613 -39.24 -22.15 -21.04
N SER A 614 -38.13 -22.58 -21.67
CA SER A 614 -37.36 -21.90 -22.72
C SER A 614 -36.63 -20.59 -22.38
N LYS A 615 -35.33 -20.69 -21.97
CA LYS A 615 -34.22 -19.90 -22.58
C LYS A 615 -32.82 -20.35 -22.09
N PRO A 616 -31.73 -20.11 -22.84
CA PRO A 616 -30.49 -20.79 -22.65
C PRO A 616 -29.69 -20.24 -21.47
N ASN A 617 -29.19 -21.17 -20.68
CA ASN A 617 -27.95 -21.21 -19.92
C ASN A 617 -27.36 -19.88 -19.38
N THR A 618 -28.06 -19.19 -18.49
CA THR A 618 -27.42 -18.26 -17.56
C THR A 618 -27.20 -19.01 -16.24
N GLN A 619 -26.06 -19.65 -16.10
CA GLN A 619 -25.63 -20.18 -14.79
C GLN A 619 -25.69 -19.04 -13.77
N PRO A 620 -26.17 -19.29 -12.53
CA PRO A 620 -26.14 -18.30 -11.46
C PRO A 620 -24.68 -17.82 -11.27
N PRO A 621 -24.46 -16.54 -10.96
CA PRO A 621 -23.12 -16.04 -10.74
C PRO A 621 -22.46 -16.84 -9.61
N LEU A 622 -21.31 -17.43 -9.91
CA LEU A 622 -20.53 -18.20 -8.95
C LEU A 622 -19.83 -17.27 -7.98
N ASP A 623 -19.73 -17.70 -6.73
CA ASP A 623 -18.88 -17.06 -5.73
C ASP A 623 -17.43 -17.17 -6.14
N GLN A 624 -16.62 -16.13 -5.84
CA GLN A 624 -15.24 -16.03 -6.27
C GLN A 624 -14.32 -15.82 -5.06
N HIS A 625 -13.27 -16.62 -4.97
CA HIS A 625 -12.21 -16.45 -3.98
C HIS A 625 -11.28 -15.29 -4.33
N ALA A 626 -10.65 -14.68 -3.32
CA ALA A 626 -9.70 -13.58 -3.47
C ALA A 626 -8.54 -13.86 -4.44
N SER A 627 -8.04 -15.10 -4.49
CA SER A 627 -6.98 -15.48 -5.44
C SER A 627 -7.41 -15.39 -6.91
N ALA A 628 -8.65 -15.72 -7.21
CA ALA A 628 -9.20 -15.56 -8.56
C ALA A 628 -9.42 -14.08 -8.90
N MET A 629 -9.85 -13.26 -7.93
CA MET A 629 -9.92 -11.81 -8.11
C MET A 629 -8.55 -11.19 -8.37
N ALA A 630 -7.50 -11.62 -7.67
CA ALA A 630 -6.12 -11.19 -7.94
C ALA A 630 -5.66 -11.59 -9.36
N ALA A 631 -6.04 -12.77 -9.83
CA ALA A 631 -5.77 -13.19 -11.20
C ALA A 631 -6.47 -12.29 -12.23
N ASP A 632 -7.69 -11.82 -11.95
CA ASP A 632 -8.41 -10.87 -12.82
C ASP A 632 -7.74 -9.49 -12.87
N PHE A 633 -7.21 -8.97 -11.74
CA PHE A 633 -6.38 -7.76 -11.74
C PHE A 633 -5.12 -7.93 -12.59
N ASN A 634 -4.38 -9.02 -12.37
CA ASN A 634 -3.19 -9.33 -13.16
C ASN A 634 -3.50 -9.47 -14.65
N ALA A 635 -4.60 -10.14 -15.01
CA ALA A 635 -5.02 -10.32 -16.39
C ALA A 635 -5.34 -8.97 -17.08
N ARG A 636 -5.92 -8.00 -16.34
CA ARG A 636 -6.17 -6.65 -16.86
C ARG A 636 -4.87 -5.88 -17.08
N LEU A 637 -3.95 -5.89 -16.12
CA LEU A 637 -2.64 -5.21 -16.24
C LEU A 637 -1.79 -5.80 -17.37
N GLN A 638 -1.75 -7.14 -17.49
CA GLN A 638 -1.07 -7.82 -18.59
C GLN A 638 -1.71 -7.51 -19.96
N TRP A 639 -3.05 -7.41 -20.00
CA TRP A 639 -3.74 -7.00 -21.20
C TRP A 639 -3.35 -5.58 -21.63
N LEU A 640 -3.25 -4.62 -20.70
CA LEU A 640 -2.78 -3.26 -20.96
C LEU A 640 -1.37 -3.26 -21.55
N ALA A 641 -0.44 -4.00 -20.95
CA ALA A 641 0.93 -4.14 -21.42
C ALA A 641 0.97 -4.75 -22.84
N ALA A 642 0.12 -5.75 -23.12
CA ALA A 642 0.01 -6.39 -24.44
C ALA A 642 -0.57 -5.46 -25.53
N GLN A 643 -1.25 -4.36 -25.17
CA GLN A 643 -1.64 -3.32 -26.13
C GLN A 643 -0.48 -2.39 -26.53
N GLY A 644 0.71 -2.57 -25.97
CA GLY A 644 1.87 -1.71 -26.21
C GLY A 644 1.89 -0.41 -25.38
N TRP A 645 1.12 -0.34 -24.29
CA TRP A 645 1.12 0.82 -23.40
C TRP A 645 2.03 0.59 -22.19
N VAL A 646 2.73 1.65 -21.79
CA VAL A 646 3.53 1.63 -20.55
C VAL A 646 2.57 1.63 -19.35
N THR A 647 2.50 0.51 -18.66
CA THR A 647 1.49 0.27 -17.61
C THR A 647 2.06 0.52 -16.23
N GLY A 648 1.37 1.35 -15.45
CA GLY A 648 1.66 1.61 -14.06
C GLY A 648 0.44 1.47 -13.17
N SER A 649 0.66 1.34 -11.87
CA SER A 649 -0.42 1.27 -10.87
C SER A 649 0.04 1.78 -9.51
N GLU A 650 -0.93 1.93 -8.62
CA GLU A 650 -0.69 2.18 -7.20
C GLU A 650 -0.04 0.94 -6.54
N ASP A 651 0.83 1.15 -5.58
CA ASP A 651 1.50 0.18 -4.71
C ASP A 651 2.45 -0.82 -5.40
N GLY A 652 2.01 -1.60 -6.36
CA GLY A 652 2.80 -2.68 -6.95
C GLY A 652 2.92 -3.93 -6.08
N ASN A 653 1.85 -4.30 -5.36
CA ASN A 653 1.81 -5.46 -4.48
C ASN A 653 2.11 -6.77 -5.23
N ALA A 654 2.90 -7.65 -4.64
CA ALA A 654 3.43 -8.87 -5.27
C ALA A 654 2.35 -9.82 -5.83
N VAL A 655 1.14 -9.81 -5.27
CA VAL A 655 0.04 -10.68 -5.71
C VAL A 655 -0.75 -10.12 -6.91
N THR A 656 -0.64 -8.81 -7.18
CA THR A 656 -1.38 -8.13 -8.26
C THR A 656 -0.49 -7.24 -9.15
N ALA A 657 0.83 -7.47 -9.20
CA ALA A 657 1.79 -6.60 -9.91
C ALA A 657 2.18 -7.09 -11.31
N ARG A 658 1.57 -8.14 -11.85
CA ARG A 658 1.95 -8.67 -13.17
C ARG A 658 1.58 -7.71 -14.29
N GLY A 659 2.50 -7.51 -15.23
CA GLY A 659 2.32 -6.58 -16.34
C GLY A 659 2.73 -5.14 -16.05
N LEU A 660 3.12 -4.79 -14.81
CA LEU A 660 3.56 -3.44 -14.47
C LEU A 660 4.97 -3.14 -14.97
N ALA A 661 5.15 -1.95 -15.56
CA ALA A 661 6.46 -1.37 -15.81
C ALA A 661 6.92 -0.44 -14.67
N PHE A 662 5.98 0.23 -14.01
CA PHE A 662 6.26 1.10 -12.86
C PHE A 662 5.13 1.04 -11.81
N ALA A 663 5.46 1.43 -10.58
CA ALA A 663 4.51 1.49 -9.47
C ALA A 663 4.73 2.75 -8.62
N HIS A 664 3.61 3.38 -8.18
CA HIS A 664 3.61 4.51 -7.27
C HIS A 664 2.82 4.15 -6.00
N GLY A 665 3.46 4.11 -4.84
CA GLY A 665 2.76 3.75 -3.62
C GLY A 665 3.64 3.18 -2.52
N LEU A 666 4.93 3.05 -2.79
CA LEU A 666 5.91 2.61 -1.80
C LEU A 666 6.27 3.77 -0.86
N GLU A 667 6.98 3.57 0.19
CA GLU A 667 7.39 4.56 1.19
C GLU A 667 6.26 5.21 2.02
N THR A 668 5.12 5.58 1.43
CA THR A 668 4.06 6.25 2.17
C THR A 668 3.23 5.24 2.95
N VAL A 669 3.46 5.17 4.24
CA VAL A 669 2.57 4.48 5.17
C VAL A 669 1.35 5.36 5.40
N GLY A 670 0.16 4.78 5.52
CA GLY A 670 -1.12 5.48 5.66
C GLY A 670 -1.29 6.27 6.96
N PHE A 671 -0.25 7.00 7.40
CA PHE A 671 -0.31 7.86 8.58
C PHE A 671 -1.02 9.17 8.29
N GLY A 672 -1.63 9.73 9.28
CA GLY A 672 -2.22 11.08 9.23
C GLY A 672 -3.62 11.17 8.64
N TRP A 673 -4.13 10.17 7.93
CA TRP A 673 -5.49 10.21 7.39
C TRP A 673 -6.58 10.33 8.45
N GLY A 674 -6.38 9.77 9.64
CA GLY A 674 -7.27 9.87 10.80
C GLY A 674 -6.90 10.95 11.80
N ASP A 675 -5.75 11.62 11.65
CA ASP A 675 -5.26 12.62 12.59
C ASP A 675 -5.87 14.00 12.30
N PRO A 676 -6.69 14.57 13.21
CA PRO A 676 -7.33 15.87 12.99
C PRO A 676 -6.34 17.03 12.81
N GLU A 677 -5.15 16.96 13.41
CA GLU A 677 -4.13 18.00 13.27
C GLU A 677 -3.53 18.02 11.86
N MET A 678 -3.38 16.82 11.25
CA MET A 678 -2.85 16.68 9.90
C MET A 678 -3.90 16.90 8.81
N THR A 679 -5.19 16.66 9.11
CA THR A 679 -6.26 16.68 8.09
C THR A 679 -7.23 17.86 8.21
N LYS A 680 -7.36 18.49 9.40
CA LYS A 680 -8.37 19.53 9.65
C LYS A 680 -7.78 20.85 10.14
N ASN A 681 -6.73 20.81 10.94
CA ASN A 681 -6.14 22.02 11.53
C ASN A 681 -5.21 22.72 10.54
N ARG A 682 -5.75 23.70 9.79
CA ARG A 682 -5.01 24.45 8.76
C ARG A 682 -3.84 25.27 9.31
N GLN A 683 -3.80 25.56 10.60
CA GLN A 683 -2.73 26.31 11.27
C GLN A 683 -1.58 25.39 11.73
N SER A 684 -1.79 24.08 11.75
CA SER A 684 -0.76 23.13 12.14
C SER A 684 0.36 23.06 11.09
N PRO A 685 1.64 22.99 11.50
CA PRO A 685 2.74 22.71 10.59
C PRO A 685 2.65 21.29 9.96
N TYR A 686 1.88 20.41 10.58
CA TYR A 686 1.62 19.04 10.12
C TYR A 686 0.44 18.95 9.15
N PHE A 687 -0.29 20.05 8.88
CA PHE A 687 -1.44 20.04 8.00
C PHE A 687 -1.04 19.66 6.57
N LEU A 688 -1.59 18.56 6.08
CA LEU A 688 -1.27 18.00 4.76
C LEU A 688 -1.81 18.82 3.58
N GLY A 689 -2.71 19.76 3.82
CA GLY A 689 -3.41 20.54 2.79
C GLY A 689 -4.84 20.06 2.52
N ALA A 690 -5.63 20.88 1.85
CA ALA A 690 -6.99 20.52 1.45
C ALA A 690 -6.98 19.68 0.17
N TRP A 691 -7.75 18.57 0.19
CA TRP A 691 -7.89 17.70 -0.97
C TRP A 691 -9.03 18.13 -1.90
N TYR A 692 -10.12 18.62 -1.33
CA TYR A 692 -11.38 18.82 -2.03
C TYR A 692 -11.99 20.19 -1.68
N PRO A 693 -12.70 20.82 -2.59
CA PRO A 693 -13.14 20.45 -3.95
C PRO A 693 -12.26 21.01 -5.08
N ASP A 694 -11.05 21.43 -4.82
CA ASP A 694 -10.18 22.18 -5.70
C ASP A 694 -9.71 21.34 -6.91
N ASN A 695 -9.60 21.93 -8.09
CA ASN A 695 -9.02 21.33 -9.29
C ASN A 695 -7.47 21.31 -9.24
N GLN A 696 -6.86 22.08 -8.35
CA GLN A 696 -5.45 22.08 -7.98
C GLN A 696 -5.34 21.95 -6.46
N PRO A 697 -5.62 20.77 -5.88
CA PRO A 697 -5.67 20.64 -4.44
C PRO A 697 -4.38 21.08 -3.75
N ASP A 698 -4.50 21.94 -2.75
CA ASP A 698 -3.40 22.40 -1.89
C ASP A 698 -2.61 21.22 -1.27
N PHE A 699 -3.28 20.10 -1.04
CA PHE A 699 -2.66 18.86 -0.58
C PHE A 699 -1.42 18.45 -1.38
N PHE A 700 -1.42 18.60 -2.71
CA PHE A 700 -0.31 18.19 -3.57
C PHE A 700 0.87 19.17 -3.60
N PHE A 701 0.64 20.42 -3.26
CA PHE A 701 1.63 21.48 -3.42
C PHE A 701 2.15 22.05 -2.10
N ARG A 702 1.39 21.94 -1.02
CA ARG A 702 1.75 22.43 0.30
C ARG A 702 2.81 21.54 0.95
N PRO A 703 4.00 22.06 1.31
CA PRO A 703 4.92 21.35 2.19
C PRO A 703 4.30 21.19 3.59
N ALA A 704 4.55 20.08 4.24
CA ALA A 704 4.14 19.80 5.60
C ALA A 704 5.32 19.23 6.40
N GLN A 705 5.28 19.32 7.72
CA GLN A 705 6.18 18.60 8.61
C GLN A 705 5.56 17.25 9.00
N VAL A 706 6.39 16.30 9.41
CA VAL A 706 5.95 15.01 9.92
C VAL A 706 5.95 15.04 11.46
N LYS A 707 4.87 14.61 12.09
CA LYS A 707 4.80 14.48 13.55
C LYS A 707 5.89 13.57 14.09
N ALA A 708 6.44 13.89 15.26
CA ALA A 708 7.61 13.22 15.85
C ALA A 708 7.55 11.68 15.88
N PRO A 709 6.47 10.98 16.28
CA PRO A 709 6.47 9.51 16.23
C PRO A 709 6.65 8.98 14.81
N TYR A 710 5.94 9.53 13.84
CA TYR A 710 6.00 9.11 12.43
C TYR A 710 7.30 9.50 11.75
N GLN A 711 7.85 10.69 12.07
CA GLN A 711 9.13 11.15 11.56
C GLN A 711 10.23 10.12 11.82
N GLN A 712 10.30 9.63 13.07
CA GLN A 712 11.31 8.65 13.46
C GLN A 712 10.98 7.26 12.92
N LEU A 713 9.76 6.76 13.15
CA LEU A 713 9.42 5.38 12.81
C LEU A 713 9.40 5.13 11.30
N LEU A 714 8.92 6.09 10.50
CA LEU A 714 8.65 5.86 9.08
C LEU A 714 9.71 6.42 8.14
N PHE A 715 10.51 7.40 8.59
CA PHE A 715 11.48 8.09 7.72
C PHE A 715 12.93 8.00 8.19
N ALA A 716 13.19 7.66 9.47
CA ALA A 716 14.56 7.55 9.93
C ALA A 716 15.27 6.37 9.23
N PRO A 717 16.51 6.58 8.71
CA PRO A 717 17.18 5.62 7.83
C PRO A 717 17.45 4.26 8.49
N GLN A 718 17.65 4.22 9.82
CA GLN A 718 17.88 2.96 10.55
C GLN A 718 16.65 2.04 10.63
N TYR A 719 15.46 2.50 10.23
CA TYR A 719 14.26 1.67 10.16
C TYR A 719 13.84 1.33 8.72
N ARG A 720 14.51 1.87 7.72
CA ARG A 720 14.19 1.64 6.30
C ARG A 720 14.97 0.45 5.75
N LEU A 721 14.28 -0.45 5.04
CA LEU A 721 14.87 -1.60 4.36
C LEU A 721 14.36 -1.66 2.91
N PRO A 722 15.23 -1.94 1.91
CA PRO A 722 14.81 -2.07 0.51
C PRO A 722 14.27 -3.48 0.20
N LEU A 723 13.30 -3.98 0.99
CA LEU A 723 12.75 -5.32 0.77
C LEU A 723 12.06 -5.42 -0.59
N TYR A 724 11.30 -4.40 -0.96
CA TYR A 724 10.60 -4.34 -2.24
C TYR A 724 11.60 -4.28 -3.40
N GLN A 725 12.60 -3.39 -3.33
CA GLN A 725 13.62 -3.27 -4.37
C GLN A 725 14.49 -4.52 -4.48
N THR A 726 14.73 -5.23 -3.37
CA THR A 726 15.44 -6.53 -3.42
C THR A 726 14.65 -7.57 -4.24
N VAL A 727 13.32 -7.51 -4.23
CA VAL A 727 12.48 -8.43 -5.03
C VAL A 727 12.30 -7.94 -6.46
N PHE A 728 12.07 -6.62 -6.66
CA PHE A 728 11.48 -6.10 -7.89
C PHE A 728 12.32 -5.05 -8.64
N HIS A 729 13.54 -4.70 -8.19
CA HIS A 729 14.31 -3.60 -8.79
C HIS A 729 14.50 -3.75 -10.30
N ASP A 730 14.78 -4.97 -10.78
CA ASP A 730 14.95 -5.28 -12.20
C ASP A 730 13.64 -5.68 -12.92
N GLU A 731 12.49 -5.53 -12.25
CA GLU A 731 11.16 -5.86 -12.80
C GLU A 731 10.21 -4.66 -12.86
N ILE A 732 10.22 -3.78 -11.84
CA ILE A 732 9.27 -2.67 -11.68
C ILE A 732 10.01 -1.42 -11.19
N ILE A 733 9.90 -0.32 -11.91
CA ILE A 733 10.40 0.98 -11.46
C ILE A 733 9.44 1.53 -10.42
N SER A 734 9.86 1.55 -9.15
CA SER A 734 9.01 1.93 -8.02
C SER A 734 9.33 3.32 -7.48
N SER A 735 8.32 4.06 -7.03
CA SER A 735 8.45 5.38 -6.43
C SER A 735 7.49 5.56 -5.26
N HIS A 736 7.55 6.74 -4.62
CA HIS A 736 6.63 7.14 -3.55
C HIS A 736 5.17 7.00 -3.97
N HIS A 737 4.28 7.03 -2.98
CA HIS A 737 2.85 7.13 -3.27
C HIS A 737 2.56 8.44 -4.02
N TRP A 738 1.76 8.37 -5.07
CA TRP A 738 1.49 9.46 -5.99
C TRP A 738 0.92 10.74 -5.34
N HIS A 739 0.33 10.65 -4.15
CA HIS A 739 -0.19 11.84 -3.45
C HIS A 739 0.82 12.51 -2.51
N SER A 740 2.00 11.95 -2.27
CA SER A 740 3.03 12.59 -1.45
C SER A 740 4.37 12.65 -2.18
N ASP A 741 4.54 13.69 -2.99
CA ASP A 741 5.75 13.87 -3.80
C ASP A 741 7.04 14.03 -2.96
N SER A 742 8.19 14.00 -3.62
CA SER A 742 9.51 14.11 -2.96
C SER A 742 9.68 15.37 -2.11
N LEU A 743 8.91 16.43 -2.39
CA LEU A 743 8.97 17.73 -1.69
C LEU A 743 7.89 17.89 -0.62
N LYS A 744 7.06 16.86 -0.38
CA LYS A 744 5.92 16.94 0.53
C LYS A 744 6.31 17.18 1.97
N PHE A 745 7.33 16.46 2.47
CA PHE A 745 7.71 16.48 3.88
C PHE A 745 9.05 17.18 4.05
N SER A 746 8.97 18.50 4.40
CA SER A 746 10.13 19.38 4.40
C SER A 746 11.21 19.06 5.43
N ASP A 747 10.83 18.50 6.57
CA ASP A 747 11.72 18.15 7.68
C ASP A 747 12.44 16.83 7.50
N VAL A 748 11.96 15.94 6.62
CA VAL A 748 12.58 14.65 6.29
C VAL A 748 13.00 14.54 4.83
N GLN A 749 12.91 15.62 4.06
CA GLN A 749 13.23 15.62 2.62
C GLN A 749 14.62 15.05 2.34
N GLY A 750 15.64 15.45 3.11
CA GLY A 750 17.00 14.96 2.91
C GLY A 750 17.12 13.45 3.09
N TRP A 751 16.44 12.87 4.08
CA TRP A 751 16.41 11.42 4.27
C TRP A 751 15.67 10.70 3.12
N ARG A 752 14.54 11.26 2.68
CA ARG A 752 13.78 10.69 1.55
C ARG A 752 14.59 10.68 0.26
N ASP A 753 15.21 11.82 -0.07
CA ASP A 753 16.01 11.96 -1.29
C ASP A 753 17.19 10.97 -1.30
N ILE A 754 17.90 10.85 -0.16
CA ILE A 754 19.03 9.94 -0.03
C ILE A 754 18.60 8.47 -0.05
N THR A 755 17.50 8.13 0.62
CA THR A 755 16.91 6.77 0.55
C THR A 755 16.55 6.41 -0.88
N ALA A 756 15.91 7.31 -1.61
CA ALA A 756 15.56 7.09 -3.01
C ALA A 756 16.79 6.88 -3.90
N MET A 757 17.86 7.67 -3.71
CA MET A 757 19.14 7.46 -4.43
C MET A 757 19.80 6.14 -4.05
N LEU A 758 19.84 5.80 -2.73
CA LEU A 758 20.44 4.57 -2.21
C LEU A 758 19.77 3.32 -2.78
N TYR A 759 18.44 3.38 -2.98
CA TYR A 759 17.62 2.29 -3.53
C TYR A 759 17.44 2.39 -5.05
N ASN A 760 18.01 3.42 -5.68
CA ASN A 760 17.95 3.69 -7.11
C ASN A 760 16.50 3.83 -7.63
N THR A 761 15.68 4.62 -6.92
CA THR A 761 14.29 4.90 -7.28
C THR A 761 14.11 6.32 -7.82
N PRO A 762 13.22 6.55 -8.80
CA PRO A 762 13.00 7.87 -9.38
C PRO A 762 12.34 8.85 -8.40
N PRO A 763 12.63 10.16 -8.52
CA PRO A 763 11.88 11.18 -7.83
C PRO A 763 10.48 11.30 -8.41
N MET A 764 9.52 11.72 -7.58
CA MET A 764 8.19 12.10 -8.02
C MET A 764 7.92 13.56 -7.62
N VAL A 765 7.46 14.38 -8.56
CA VAL A 765 7.19 15.81 -8.31
C VAL A 765 5.85 16.20 -8.91
N HIS A 766 5.07 16.99 -8.17
CA HIS A 766 3.83 17.55 -8.66
C HIS A 766 4.08 18.93 -9.28
N LEU A 767 3.59 19.15 -10.50
CA LEU A 767 3.71 20.42 -11.19
C LEU A 767 2.36 20.95 -11.68
N ASN A 768 2.27 22.25 -11.76
CA ASN A 768 1.31 23.02 -12.52
C ASN A 768 2.06 24.18 -13.20
N ARG A 769 1.37 24.96 -14.01
CA ARG A 769 1.97 26.08 -14.74
C ARG A 769 2.82 27.01 -13.86
N ASN A 770 2.35 27.33 -12.66
CA ASN A 770 3.05 28.24 -11.76
C ASN A 770 4.31 27.62 -11.15
N THR A 771 4.28 26.34 -10.87
CA THR A 771 5.40 25.61 -10.26
C THR A 771 6.39 25.05 -11.28
N ALA A 772 6.02 25.03 -12.57
CA ALA A 772 6.90 24.63 -13.67
C ALA A 772 7.74 25.82 -14.24
N LYS A 773 7.55 27.05 -13.74
CA LYS A 773 8.33 28.21 -14.18
C LYS A 773 9.82 28.01 -13.93
N ALA A 774 10.65 28.47 -14.86
CA ALA A 774 12.10 28.43 -14.76
C ALA A 774 12.55 29.03 -13.41
N GLY A 775 13.46 28.33 -12.72
CA GLY A 775 13.99 28.78 -11.43
C GLY A 775 13.08 28.53 -10.22
N SER A 776 11.87 27.95 -10.40
CA SER A 776 11.03 27.53 -9.28
C SER A 776 11.72 26.46 -8.42
N THR A 777 11.34 26.38 -7.14
CA THR A 777 11.92 25.40 -6.21
C THR A 777 11.71 23.97 -6.71
N ARG A 778 10.54 23.65 -7.29
CA ARG A 778 10.22 22.32 -7.80
C ARG A 778 11.03 21.93 -9.03
N ILE A 779 11.19 22.86 -9.97
CA ILE A 779 12.04 22.63 -11.15
C ILE A 779 13.51 22.47 -10.74
N LYS A 780 14.04 23.32 -9.85
CA LYS A 780 15.42 23.19 -9.35
C LYS A 780 15.66 21.87 -8.64
N ALA A 781 14.74 21.45 -7.78
CA ALA A 781 14.84 20.18 -7.09
C ALA A 781 14.85 18.99 -8.08
N LEU A 782 13.95 19.03 -9.07
CA LEU A 782 13.86 18.00 -10.10
C LEU A 782 15.12 17.92 -10.96
N GLN A 783 15.64 19.08 -11.43
CA GLN A 783 16.91 19.17 -12.17
C GLN A 783 18.07 18.60 -11.36
N HIS A 784 18.18 19.02 -10.11
CA HIS A 784 19.27 18.59 -9.21
C HIS A 784 19.26 17.09 -8.96
N TYR A 785 18.10 16.51 -8.73
CA TYR A 785 17.97 15.05 -8.53
C TYR A 785 18.23 14.30 -9.85
N GLN A 786 17.61 14.69 -10.95
CA GLN A 786 17.74 14.02 -12.24
C GLN A 786 19.18 14.02 -12.77
N HIS A 787 19.96 15.06 -12.49
CA HIS A 787 21.36 15.16 -12.89
C HIS A 787 22.21 13.97 -12.43
N ALA A 788 21.98 13.45 -11.22
CA ALA A 788 22.68 12.27 -10.71
C ALA A 788 21.89 10.96 -10.96
N PHE A 789 20.57 11.02 -10.84
CA PHE A 789 19.72 9.84 -10.99
C PHE A 789 19.74 9.25 -12.40
N LEU A 790 19.65 10.08 -13.43
CA LEU A 790 19.61 9.62 -14.81
C LEU A 790 20.82 8.76 -15.18
N PRO A 791 22.10 9.18 -15.00
CA PRO A 791 23.25 8.33 -15.33
C PRO A 791 23.31 7.10 -14.41
N LEU A 792 22.96 7.24 -13.12
CA LEU A 792 22.96 6.13 -12.17
C LEU A 792 21.95 5.05 -12.55
N HIS A 793 20.70 5.43 -12.80
CA HIS A 793 19.64 4.49 -13.14
C HIS A 793 19.86 3.83 -14.49
N ARG A 794 20.49 4.50 -15.47
CA ARG A 794 20.89 3.91 -16.75
C ARG A 794 21.86 2.73 -16.62
N GLN A 795 22.66 2.70 -15.58
CA GLN A 795 23.59 1.61 -15.31
C GLN A 795 22.95 0.48 -14.49
N LEU A 796 21.95 0.80 -13.67
CA LEU A 796 21.45 -0.12 -12.65
C LEU A 796 20.03 -0.66 -12.89
N TRP A 797 19.26 -0.13 -13.85
CA TRP A 797 17.84 -0.45 -14.06
C TRP A 797 17.53 -1.95 -14.24
N ASP A 798 18.46 -2.73 -14.76
CA ASP A 798 18.36 -4.18 -14.98
C ASP A 798 19.17 -5.01 -13.96
N LYS A 799 19.73 -4.37 -12.93
CA LYS A 799 20.52 -5.02 -11.88
C LYS A 799 19.63 -5.33 -10.67
N GLN A 800 19.93 -6.44 -10.00
CA GLN A 800 19.27 -6.84 -8.77
C GLN A 800 19.93 -6.15 -7.57
N LEU A 801 19.14 -5.60 -6.66
CA LEU A 801 19.64 -5.12 -5.37
C LEU A 801 19.89 -6.34 -4.46
N GLU A 802 21.16 -6.55 -4.05
CA GLU A 802 21.60 -7.78 -3.37
C GLU A 802 21.82 -7.60 -1.87
N GLN A 803 22.34 -6.44 -1.44
CA GLN A 803 22.73 -6.23 -0.05
C GLN A 803 22.40 -4.81 0.40
N LEU A 804 22.10 -4.68 1.69
CA LEU A 804 22.16 -3.43 2.45
C LEU A 804 23.06 -3.64 3.66
N ARG A 805 24.02 -2.75 3.86
CA ARG A 805 24.95 -2.75 5.02
C ARG A 805 24.90 -1.42 5.72
N TRP A 806 24.99 -1.44 7.03
CA TRP A 806 25.35 -0.27 7.82
C TRP A 806 26.87 -0.23 7.94
N LEU A 807 27.46 0.91 7.62
CA LEU A 807 28.90 1.15 7.74
C LEU A 807 29.26 1.86 9.05
N THR A 808 28.25 2.37 9.78
CA THR A 808 28.37 2.94 11.13
C THR A 808 27.36 2.27 12.06
N ALA A 809 27.71 2.17 13.34
CA ALA A 809 26.87 1.48 14.34
C ALA A 809 25.49 2.13 14.54
N ASP A 810 25.38 3.45 14.32
CA ASP A 810 24.12 4.21 14.40
C ASP A 810 23.23 4.04 13.16
N GLY A 811 23.72 3.35 12.11
CA GLY A 811 22.99 3.16 10.86
C GLY A 811 22.81 4.42 10.02
N LEU A 812 23.58 5.48 10.29
CA LEU A 812 23.51 6.73 9.52
C LEU A 812 24.41 6.74 8.29
N VAL A 813 25.32 5.79 8.15
CA VAL A 813 26.04 5.54 6.90
C VAL A 813 25.68 4.14 6.41
N GLN A 814 25.04 4.08 5.25
CA GLN A 814 24.53 2.84 4.68
C GLN A 814 25.08 2.63 3.27
N GLN A 815 25.16 1.38 2.86
CA GLN A 815 25.60 1.00 1.52
C GLN A 815 24.71 -0.11 0.95
N THR A 816 24.24 0.09 -0.28
CA THR A 816 23.64 -0.96 -1.11
C THR A 816 24.66 -1.52 -2.10
N ARG A 817 24.50 -2.80 -2.43
CA ARG A 817 25.24 -3.49 -3.48
C ARG A 817 24.29 -4.09 -4.49
N PHE A 818 24.63 -3.92 -5.75
CA PHE A 818 23.92 -4.49 -6.89
C PHE A 818 24.60 -5.73 -7.47
N SER A 819 23.89 -6.50 -8.25
CA SER A 819 24.33 -7.81 -8.80
C SER A 819 25.55 -7.74 -9.71
N ASP A 820 25.85 -6.58 -10.31
CA ASP A 820 27.03 -6.31 -11.10
C ASP A 820 28.25 -5.89 -10.27
N GLY A 821 28.11 -5.78 -8.94
CA GLY A 821 29.13 -5.32 -8.03
C GLY A 821 29.12 -3.81 -7.75
N SER A 822 28.27 -3.02 -8.42
CA SER A 822 28.09 -1.59 -8.15
C SER A 822 27.65 -1.34 -6.71
N LEU A 823 28.17 -0.26 -6.11
CA LEU A 823 27.91 0.15 -4.74
C LEU A 823 27.33 1.56 -4.71
N ILE A 824 26.32 1.78 -3.90
CA ILE A 824 25.83 3.12 -3.56
C ILE A 824 26.00 3.30 -2.05
N THR A 825 26.81 4.28 -1.63
CA THR A 825 27.05 4.61 -0.24
C THR A 825 26.39 5.93 0.09
N ALA A 826 25.60 5.95 1.16
CA ALA A 826 24.80 7.10 1.60
C ALA A 826 25.20 7.56 3.01
N ASN A 827 25.40 8.86 3.18
CA ASN A 827 25.57 9.51 4.47
C ASN A 827 24.29 10.28 4.83
N PHE A 828 23.51 9.77 5.76
CA PHE A 828 22.29 10.38 6.28
C PHE A 828 22.52 11.38 7.41
N SER A 829 23.75 11.47 7.91
CA SER A 829 24.11 12.34 9.05
C SER A 829 24.26 13.80 8.62
N GLN A 830 24.27 14.69 9.60
CA GLN A 830 24.56 16.12 9.43
C GLN A 830 26.06 16.43 9.45
N GLN A 831 26.91 15.41 9.45
CA GLN A 831 28.37 15.55 9.49
C GLN A 831 29.00 14.83 8.31
N ALA A 832 30.18 15.29 7.88
CA ALA A 832 30.98 14.55 6.91
C ALA A 832 31.50 13.23 7.51
N GLN A 833 31.46 12.17 6.71
CA GLN A 833 31.88 10.82 7.12
C GLN A 833 33.03 10.32 6.24
N GLN A 834 33.99 9.62 6.83
CA GLN A 834 35.06 8.95 6.10
C GLN A 834 34.73 7.49 5.86
N VAL A 835 34.69 7.07 4.62
CA VAL A 835 34.32 5.70 4.23
C VAL A 835 35.27 5.22 3.12
N ALA A 836 36.03 4.17 3.38
CA ALA A 836 36.96 3.55 2.42
C ALA A 836 37.82 4.59 1.63
N GLY A 837 38.39 5.56 2.34
CA GLY A 837 39.24 6.60 1.76
C GLY A 837 38.48 7.76 1.08
N ASN A 838 37.15 7.74 1.08
CA ASN A 838 36.32 8.82 0.54
C ASN A 838 35.68 9.65 1.64
N THR A 839 35.68 10.98 1.48
CA THR A 839 34.86 11.87 2.31
C THR A 839 33.47 12.00 1.73
N LEU A 840 32.46 11.60 2.49
CA LEU A 840 31.04 11.78 2.15
C LEU A 840 30.52 13.02 2.91
N PRO A 841 30.14 14.09 2.21
CA PRO A 841 29.52 15.25 2.84
C PRO A 841 28.22 14.89 3.61
N PRO A 842 27.72 15.78 4.48
CA PRO A 842 26.41 15.60 5.10
C PRO A 842 25.31 15.42 4.04
N LEU A 843 24.37 14.54 4.30
CA LEU A 843 23.21 14.27 3.42
C LEU A 843 23.65 14.03 1.96
N SER A 844 24.56 13.09 1.73
CA SER A 844 25.14 12.83 0.41
C SER A 844 25.17 11.35 0.05
N VAL A 845 25.37 11.11 -1.25
CA VAL A 845 25.52 9.78 -1.84
C VAL A 845 26.77 9.73 -2.70
N LEU A 846 27.48 8.61 -2.64
CA LEU A 846 28.56 8.24 -3.55
C LEU A 846 28.18 6.90 -4.20
N ALA A 847 27.97 6.88 -5.49
CA ALA A 847 27.86 5.65 -6.25
C ALA A 847 29.22 5.33 -6.92
N GLN A 848 29.63 4.07 -6.78
CA GLN A 848 30.81 3.49 -7.42
C GLN A 848 30.31 2.34 -8.31
N LEU A 849 30.28 2.58 -9.61
CA LEU A 849 29.71 1.67 -10.58
C LEU A 849 30.73 0.61 -11.01
N ALA A 850 30.24 -0.55 -11.43
CA ALA A 850 31.06 -1.64 -11.97
C ALA A 850 31.90 -1.20 -13.20
N SER A 851 31.44 -0.17 -13.94
CA SER A 851 32.17 0.47 -15.02
C SER A 851 33.42 1.25 -14.57
N GLY A 852 33.60 1.49 -13.26
CA GLY A 852 34.62 2.36 -12.70
C GLY A 852 34.19 3.83 -12.56
N GLU A 853 33.04 4.20 -13.10
CA GLU A 853 32.47 5.55 -12.94
C GLU A 853 32.05 5.82 -11.50
N GLN A 854 32.22 7.06 -11.06
CA GLN A 854 31.73 7.55 -9.76
C GLN A 854 30.72 8.67 -9.96
N ILE A 855 29.58 8.55 -9.29
CA ILE A 855 28.56 9.59 -9.25
C ILE A 855 28.44 10.09 -7.81
N ARG A 856 28.57 11.40 -7.62
CA ARG A 856 28.43 12.08 -6.33
C ARG A 856 27.22 12.99 -6.37
N TRP A 857 26.44 12.92 -5.31
CA TRP A 857 25.24 13.77 -5.16
C TRP A 857 25.04 14.14 -3.70
N GLN A 858 24.53 15.34 -3.45
CA GLN A 858 24.21 15.83 -2.10
C GLN A 858 22.80 16.44 -2.11
N SER A 859 21.95 16.08 -1.15
CA SER A 859 20.60 16.65 -1.04
C SER A 859 20.68 18.15 -0.77
N GLN A 860 19.80 18.91 -1.45
CA GLN A 860 19.58 20.34 -1.23
C GLN A 860 18.52 20.63 -0.17
N ALA A 861 18.21 19.65 0.71
CA ALA A 861 17.25 19.84 1.77
C ALA A 861 17.58 21.15 2.53
N VAL A 862 16.70 22.10 2.42
CA VAL A 862 16.86 23.43 3.02
C VAL A 862 17.00 23.23 4.53
N LYS A 863 18.13 23.65 5.11
CA LYS A 863 18.24 23.85 6.56
C LYS A 863 17.07 24.74 6.93
N GLY A 864 16.06 24.17 7.56
CA GLY A 864 14.94 24.92 8.07
C GLY A 864 15.52 26.06 8.91
N LYS A 865 15.35 27.29 8.47
CA LYS A 865 15.56 28.42 9.35
C LYS A 865 14.61 28.18 10.51
N SER A 866 15.16 27.85 11.67
CA SER A 866 14.45 27.99 12.93
C SER A 866 13.99 29.44 13.01
N GLN A 867 12.70 29.66 12.71
CA GLN A 867 11.99 30.87 13.09
C GLN A 867 11.37 30.66 14.45
#